data_4a988d76d3f11ca3ea460a3f924efdda
#
_entry.id   4a988d76d3f11ca3ea460a3f924efdda
#
_cell.length_a   1.000
_cell.length_b   1.000
_cell.length_c   1.000
_cell.angle_alpha   90.00
_cell.angle_beta   90.00
_cell.angle_gamma   90.00
#
_symmetry.space_group_name_H-M   'P 1'
#
loop_
_entity.id
_entity.type
_entity.pdbx_description
1 polymer ?
#
loop_
_entity_poly.entity_id
_entity_poly.type
_entity_poly.pdbx_seq_one_letter_code
_entity_poly.pdbx_strand_id
1 'polypeptide(L)'
;PGLVFDQLFVSGQLQHMARHPNYDPSATKPKRFGAGANGEPDAPKFNGSSRDSTSPERVARWVDPAGGYVHAMQGALWGSMHYRILGKNAEGTLELEGGWQNNRPDKGAHKDFRFVENVFEELDAPGEWFHNSKTHILYLYPPKDVDLKTAKIEIVRLRHLIEFAGTKEHPVKSVSLRGMTFTAAGRTFMENKESLLRSDWTIYRGGAVLLHGAKDCSIENCDFEQLGGNAIFISGYNRNLAVRGCLIRECGANGVAIVGEPKAVRSPMFSWGPGNPYSGGKPQLEPQEIDRTPGPLTEDYPEKCLVEDCLITRIGRLEKQSACVEISMAQEITVRHCSAYEVPRAGINIGDGCWGGHVIEFCDIFDTVCETGDHGSFNSWGRDRYWSGSATFLKKLNAATPIAELAFADALKPILLQNNRWRCDYGFDVDLDDGSTNYEITNNLLLGRGLKLREGFRRIVRNNIIVNNGMHPHCWYPSSEDIFTQNIVMRPYLPAAMQTDLWGKPEDRNKWGKEIDRNLFTTTEADRIKFAANGCDAHSLVGEPMFMDPAKGDFRVKEGSAALQLGFKNFPMDQFGVTSPRLKAIARVPEFPRIDGVRTARSPAEKLRDWQGAKLRELEEMEFSALQISESDKGVIVAECPANSAAYKMGIRPKDFIQSVDGRALRNIGDFLGATSALSSERKMKIKLWRAQKEMTLEIITNGKDPTKP
;
A
#
# COMPACT_ATOMS: atom_id res chain seq x y z
N PRO A 1 2.46 34.05 25.00
CA PRO A 1 2.65 33.10 23.91
C PRO A 1 1.47 33.20 22.95
N GLY A 2 1.77 33.49 21.66
CA GLY A 2 0.75 33.65 20.64
C GLY A 2 -0.04 32.35 20.45
N LEU A 3 -1.31 32.49 20.10
CA LEU A 3 -2.17 31.35 19.77
C LEU A 3 -1.69 30.72 18.45
N VAL A 4 -1.31 29.45 18.49
CA VAL A 4 -0.96 28.66 17.30
C VAL A 4 -2.08 27.68 17.03
N PHE A 5 -2.61 27.70 15.81
CA PHE A 5 -3.63 26.76 15.34
C PHE A 5 -3.44 26.53 13.82
N ASP A 6 -3.88 25.41 13.35
CA ASP A 6 -3.71 24.98 11.96
C ASP A 6 -5.01 24.48 11.31
N GLN A 7 -6.14 24.68 11.98
CA GLN A 7 -7.48 24.41 11.45
C GLN A 7 -8.47 25.49 11.88
N LEU A 8 -9.30 25.90 10.93
CA LEU A 8 -10.35 26.90 11.07
C LEU A 8 -11.67 26.32 10.60
N PHE A 9 -12.71 26.54 11.38
CA PHE A 9 -14.09 26.23 11.02
C PHE A 9 -14.92 27.49 10.92
N VAL A 10 -15.76 27.57 9.90
CA VAL A 10 -16.76 28.62 9.74
C VAL A 10 -18.13 27.95 9.68
N SER A 11 -18.99 28.26 10.65
CA SER A 11 -20.31 27.63 10.79
C SER A 11 -20.28 26.09 10.73
N GLY A 12 -19.29 25.48 11.41
CA GLY A 12 -19.11 24.02 11.47
C GLY A 12 -18.47 23.37 10.24
N GLN A 13 -18.07 24.16 9.26
CA GLN A 13 -17.39 23.66 8.06
C GLN A 13 -15.89 23.97 8.12
N LEU A 14 -15.07 22.92 7.93
CA LEU A 14 -13.62 23.07 7.83
C LEU A 14 -13.23 23.95 6.65
N GLN A 15 -12.40 24.94 6.90
CA GLN A 15 -11.82 25.83 5.89
C GLN A 15 -10.38 25.42 5.60
N HIS A 16 -9.89 25.75 4.40
CA HIS A 16 -8.53 25.42 3.97
C HIS A 16 -7.58 26.57 4.22
N MET A 17 -6.34 26.29 4.62
CA MET A 17 -5.30 27.30 4.59
C MET A 17 -5.10 27.80 3.16
N ALA A 18 -4.74 29.08 3.00
CA ALA A 18 -4.34 29.67 1.72
C ALA A 18 -3.32 28.75 1.03
N ARG A 19 -3.64 28.23 -0.15
CA ARG A 19 -2.89 27.11 -0.74
C ARG A 19 -2.79 27.19 -2.25
N HIS A 20 -1.75 26.51 -2.76
CA HIS A 20 -1.65 26.26 -4.19
C HIS A 20 -1.29 24.79 -4.49
N PRO A 21 -2.02 24.14 -5.43
CA PRO A 21 -3.26 24.60 -6.06
C PRO A 21 -4.41 24.64 -5.05
N ASN A 22 -5.44 25.44 -5.40
CA ASN A 22 -6.63 25.57 -4.57
C ASN A 22 -7.31 24.21 -4.37
N TYR A 23 -7.95 24.05 -3.22
CA TYR A 23 -8.66 22.82 -2.91
C TYR A 23 -9.86 22.63 -3.83
N ASP A 24 -9.94 21.49 -4.49
CA ASP A 24 -11.09 21.08 -5.30
C ASP A 24 -11.86 19.96 -4.59
N PRO A 25 -13.05 20.26 -4.02
CA PRO A 25 -13.86 19.27 -3.35
C PRO A 25 -14.43 18.21 -4.30
N SER A 26 -14.46 18.48 -5.61
CA SER A 26 -14.93 17.53 -6.61
C SER A 26 -13.88 16.50 -7.04
N ALA A 27 -12.61 16.74 -6.74
CA ALA A 27 -11.49 15.86 -7.04
C ALA A 27 -11.46 14.64 -6.08
N THR A 28 -12.59 13.96 -5.93
CA THR A 28 -12.74 12.84 -4.98
C THR A 28 -12.22 11.52 -5.52
N LYS A 29 -12.04 11.40 -6.85
CA LYS A 29 -11.47 10.22 -7.49
C LYS A 29 -10.25 10.60 -8.31
N PRO A 30 -9.03 10.24 -7.87
CA PRO A 30 -7.88 10.33 -8.75
C PRO A 30 -8.10 9.41 -9.96
N LYS A 31 -7.96 9.94 -11.16
CA LYS A 31 -7.92 9.14 -12.36
C LYS A 31 -6.63 8.31 -12.34
N ARG A 32 -6.67 7.14 -12.99
CA ARG A 32 -5.57 6.19 -13.06
C ARG A 32 -4.28 6.88 -13.52
N PHE A 33 -3.20 6.64 -12.81
CA PHE A 33 -1.87 7.11 -13.16
C PHE A 33 -1.41 6.47 -14.49
N GLY A 34 -1.07 7.28 -15.47
CA GLY A 34 -0.33 6.81 -16.66
C GLY A 34 -1.16 6.30 -17.82
N ALA A 35 -2.43 6.66 -17.96
CA ALA A 35 -3.25 6.26 -19.10
C ALA A 35 -3.70 7.40 -20.01
N GLY A 36 -3.05 8.56 -19.96
CA GLY A 36 -3.21 9.62 -20.95
C GLY A 36 -2.60 9.19 -22.29
N ALA A 37 -3.30 9.41 -23.42
CA ALA A 37 -2.84 9.06 -24.75
C ALA A 37 -1.47 9.68 -25.12
N ASN A 38 -0.96 10.62 -24.36
CA ASN A 38 0.27 11.38 -24.58
C ASN A 38 1.29 11.28 -23.43
N GLY A 39 1.11 10.38 -22.46
CA GLY A 39 2.05 10.25 -21.34
C GLY A 39 1.96 11.39 -20.30
N GLU A 40 0.98 12.26 -20.39
CA GLU A 40 0.68 13.24 -19.37
C GLU A 40 -0.02 12.56 -18.18
N PRO A 41 0.35 12.88 -16.92
CA PRO A 41 -0.33 12.33 -15.76
C PRO A 41 -1.80 12.79 -15.77
N ASP A 42 -2.73 11.85 -15.91
CA ASP A 42 -4.15 12.11 -15.78
C ASP A 42 -4.45 12.54 -14.34
N ALA A 43 -4.85 13.76 -14.15
CA ALA A 43 -5.27 14.42 -12.91
C ALA A 43 -4.34 14.24 -11.68
N PRO A 44 -4.16 15.24 -10.87
CA PRO A 44 -3.25 15.16 -9.73
C PRO A 44 -3.73 14.11 -8.73
N LYS A 45 -2.96 13.04 -8.56
CA LYS A 45 -2.96 12.27 -7.32
C LYS A 45 -2.60 13.26 -6.22
N PHE A 46 -3.10 13.18 -5.07
CA PHE A 46 -2.77 14.10 -3.99
C PHE A 46 -3.57 15.40 -3.97
N ASN A 47 -4.88 15.27 -4.10
CA ASN A 47 -5.86 16.29 -3.73
C ASN A 47 -5.53 17.72 -4.19
N GLY A 48 -5.29 17.87 -5.49
CA GLY A 48 -4.96 19.15 -6.08
C GLY A 48 -3.47 19.50 -6.03
N SER A 49 -2.58 18.55 -6.29
CA SER A 49 -1.14 18.81 -6.40
C SER A 49 -0.75 19.40 -7.76
N SER A 50 0.35 20.13 -7.80
CA SER A 50 0.90 20.73 -9.01
C SER A 50 2.44 20.75 -9.00
N ARG A 51 3.04 20.62 -10.19
CA ARG A 51 4.50 20.74 -10.38
C ARG A 51 5.04 22.10 -9.98
N ASP A 52 4.25 23.14 -10.21
CA ASP A 52 4.67 24.52 -9.96
C ASP A 52 4.45 24.99 -8.52
N SER A 53 3.91 24.12 -7.63
CA SER A 53 3.64 24.48 -6.22
C SER A 53 4.86 25.08 -5.50
N THR A 54 6.07 24.66 -5.88
CA THR A 54 7.33 25.16 -5.34
C THR A 54 8.29 25.57 -6.45
N SER A 55 7.79 26.02 -7.60
CA SER A 55 8.65 26.51 -8.68
C SER A 55 9.37 27.79 -8.26
N PRO A 56 10.57 28.06 -8.78
CA PRO A 56 11.31 29.30 -8.48
C PRO A 56 10.49 30.54 -8.74
N GLU A 57 9.69 30.57 -9.83
CA GLU A 57 8.84 31.70 -10.22
C GLU A 57 7.72 31.91 -9.21
N ARG A 58 7.15 30.87 -8.64
CA ARG A 58 6.12 30.94 -7.59
C ARG A 58 6.73 31.43 -6.28
N VAL A 59 7.81 30.77 -5.83
CA VAL A 59 8.52 31.10 -4.59
C VAL A 59 9.04 32.52 -4.60
N ALA A 60 9.44 33.05 -5.75
CA ALA A 60 9.89 34.43 -5.87
C ALA A 60 8.81 35.47 -5.52
N ARG A 61 7.52 35.14 -5.71
CA ARG A 61 6.39 36.05 -5.40
C ARG A 61 6.07 36.10 -3.90
N TRP A 62 6.45 35.10 -3.12
CA TRP A 62 6.18 35.06 -1.69
C TRP A 62 7.12 35.98 -0.93
N VAL A 63 6.57 36.91 -0.15
CA VAL A 63 7.35 37.88 0.64
C VAL A 63 7.93 37.17 1.87
N ASP A 64 7.08 36.50 2.66
CA ASP A 64 7.46 35.79 3.90
C ASP A 64 6.70 34.48 4.01
N PRO A 65 7.19 33.37 3.41
CA PRO A 65 6.53 32.08 3.46
C PRO A 65 6.80 31.31 4.75
N ALA A 66 7.53 31.88 5.73
CA ALA A 66 7.85 31.19 6.98
C ALA A 66 6.58 30.82 7.75
N GLY A 67 6.50 29.55 8.20
CA GLY A 67 5.31 29.01 8.86
C GLY A 67 4.31 28.38 7.91
N GLY A 68 4.54 28.44 6.58
CA GLY A 68 3.83 27.63 5.60
C GLY A 68 4.28 26.18 5.59
N TYR A 69 3.61 25.35 4.78
CA TYR A 69 3.90 23.93 4.64
C TYR A 69 4.03 23.52 3.18
N VAL A 70 4.93 22.58 2.92
CA VAL A 70 4.99 21.83 1.67
C VAL A 70 4.53 20.41 1.99
N HIS A 71 3.47 19.96 1.35
CA HIS A 71 3.01 18.59 1.38
C HIS A 71 3.38 17.91 0.07
N ALA A 72 3.98 16.75 0.13
CA ALA A 72 4.37 15.98 -1.05
C ALA A 72 4.09 14.50 -0.86
N MET A 73 3.84 13.80 -1.96
CA MET A 73 4.01 12.35 -1.96
C MET A 73 5.50 12.02 -1.83
N GLN A 74 5.82 10.87 -1.28
CA GLN A 74 7.14 10.28 -1.39
C GLN A 74 7.43 9.93 -2.86
N GLY A 75 8.68 9.98 -3.28
CA GLY A 75 9.07 9.71 -4.67
C GLY A 75 8.68 8.33 -5.20
N ALA A 76 8.55 7.33 -4.30
CA ALA A 76 8.06 5.99 -4.65
C ALA A 76 6.54 5.83 -4.52
N LEU A 77 5.80 6.86 -4.17
CA LEU A 77 4.35 6.87 -3.96
C LEU A 77 3.86 5.91 -2.84
N TRP A 78 4.70 5.60 -1.86
CA TRP A 78 4.31 4.71 -0.75
C TRP A 78 3.65 5.43 0.42
N GLY A 79 3.65 6.75 0.41
CA GLY A 79 3.05 7.62 1.41
C GLY A 79 3.38 9.07 1.17
N SER A 80 3.20 9.92 2.18
CA SER A 80 3.47 11.35 2.10
C SER A 80 4.68 11.78 2.93
N MET A 81 5.20 12.92 2.58
CA MET A 81 6.24 13.66 3.31
C MET A 81 5.77 15.10 3.48
N HIS A 82 5.97 15.66 4.64
CA HIS A 82 5.52 17.01 4.98
C HIS A 82 6.68 17.83 5.51
N TYR A 83 6.69 19.10 5.13
CA TYR A 83 7.76 20.04 5.50
C TYR A 83 7.16 21.36 5.96
N ARG A 84 7.70 21.89 7.04
CA ARG A 84 7.49 23.30 7.41
C ARG A 84 8.44 24.18 6.62
N ILE A 85 7.96 25.29 6.13
CA ILE A 85 8.78 26.32 5.49
C ILE A 85 9.36 27.20 6.61
N LEU A 86 10.69 27.21 6.71
CA LEU A 86 11.42 28.06 7.67
C LEU A 86 11.64 29.48 7.12
N GLY A 87 11.71 29.60 5.81
CA GLY A 87 11.93 30.86 5.10
C GLY A 87 12.51 30.63 3.71
N LYS A 88 13.18 31.67 3.20
CA LYS A 88 14.00 31.60 1.99
C LYS A 88 15.45 31.87 2.34
N ASN A 89 16.37 31.11 1.75
CA ASN A 89 17.80 31.39 1.84
C ASN A 89 18.23 32.58 0.97
N ALA A 90 19.51 32.90 0.98
CA ALA A 90 20.07 34.05 0.21
C ALA A 90 19.87 33.89 -1.31
N GLU A 91 19.75 32.66 -1.81
CA GLU A 91 19.52 32.36 -3.22
C GLU A 91 18.01 32.35 -3.58
N GLY A 92 17.13 32.64 -2.62
CA GLY A 92 15.68 32.69 -2.81
C GLY A 92 14.98 31.31 -2.84
N THR A 93 15.69 30.23 -2.49
CA THR A 93 15.11 28.89 -2.35
C THR A 93 14.52 28.67 -0.96
N LEU A 94 13.54 27.76 -0.85
CA LEU A 94 12.91 27.46 0.43
C LEU A 94 13.85 26.70 1.35
N GLU A 95 13.92 27.11 2.59
CA GLU A 95 14.47 26.33 3.70
C GLU A 95 13.36 25.53 4.36
N LEU A 96 13.53 24.19 4.43
CA LEU A 96 12.50 23.27 4.84
C LEU A 96 12.93 22.40 6.03
N GLU A 97 12.01 22.20 6.97
CA GLU A 97 12.14 21.25 8.07
C GLU A 97 11.05 20.19 7.98
N GLY A 98 11.42 18.91 7.92
CA GLY A 98 10.43 17.84 7.84
C GLY A 98 10.93 16.58 7.15
N GLY A 99 10.00 15.81 6.57
CA GLY A 99 10.29 14.57 5.86
C GLY A 99 10.38 13.33 6.74
N TRP A 100 10.22 13.46 8.05
CA TRP A 100 10.27 12.33 9.01
C TRP A 100 8.98 11.50 9.08
N GLN A 101 7.95 11.86 8.35
CA GLN A 101 6.67 11.16 8.27
C GLN A 101 6.77 9.88 7.42
N ASN A 102 7.94 9.60 6.91
CA ASN A 102 8.25 8.37 6.21
C ASN A 102 9.70 8.00 6.54
N ASN A 103 9.92 6.77 6.97
CA ASN A 103 11.26 6.31 7.36
C ASN A 103 12.12 5.83 6.17
N ARG A 104 11.76 6.23 4.94
CA ARG A 104 12.58 6.09 3.73
C ARG A 104 12.91 7.46 3.12
N PRO A 105 13.73 8.27 3.79
CA PRO A 105 14.07 9.61 3.34
C PRO A 105 14.86 9.62 2.02
N ASP A 106 15.53 8.52 1.67
CA ASP A 106 16.26 8.31 0.42
C ASP A 106 15.39 8.46 -0.83
N LYS A 107 14.08 8.23 -0.71
CA LYS A 107 13.13 8.38 -1.83
C LYS A 107 12.78 9.83 -2.12
N GLY A 108 12.96 10.73 -1.15
CA GLY A 108 12.69 12.16 -1.28
C GLY A 108 11.24 12.51 -1.58
N ALA A 109 10.97 13.81 -1.68
CA ALA A 109 9.66 14.34 -2.05
C ALA A 109 9.42 14.22 -3.56
N HIS A 110 8.23 13.76 -3.96
CA HIS A 110 7.86 13.65 -5.36
C HIS A 110 7.82 15.03 -6.03
N LYS A 111 8.33 15.14 -7.25
CA LYS A 111 8.47 16.42 -7.95
C LYS A 111 7.13 17.01 -8.40
N ASP A 112 6.17 16.16 -8.74
CA ASP A 112 4.90 16.57 -9.35
C ASP A 112 3.73 16.52 -8.36
N PHE A 113 3.75 15.61 -7.40
CA PHE A 113 2.65 15.41 -6.44
C PHE A 113 2.94 16.14 -5.15
N ARG A 114 2.74 17.45 -5.18
CA ARG A 114 2.92 18.34 -4.03
C ARG A 114 1.97 19.51 -4.08
N PHE A 115 1.68 20.09 -2.93
CA PHE A 115 1.00 21.37 -2.78
C PHE A 115 1.63 22.14 -1.63
N VAL A 116 1.38 23.45 -1.60
CA VAL A 116 1.79 24.33 -0.50
C VAL A 116 0.57 24.89 0.19
N GLU A 117 0.66 25.18 1.47
CA GLU A 117 -0.40 25.84 2.23
C GLU A 117 0.15 26.77 3.31
N ASN A 118 -0.72 27.65 3.82
CA ASN A 118 -0.42 28.73 4.76
C ASN A 118 0.65 29.70 4.19
N VAL A 119 0.45 30.13 2.95
CA VAL A 119 1.22 31.17 2.28
C VAL A 119 0.28 32.32 1.92
N PHE A 120 0.61 33.53 2.36
CA PHE A 120 -0.32 34.68 2.23
C PHE A 120 -0.66 35.01 0.78
N GLU A 121 0.29 34.94 -0.12
CA GLU A 121 0.13 35.26 -1.53
C GLU A 121 -0.70 34.20 -2.31
N GLU A 122 -1.03 33.08 -1.67
CA GLU A 122 -1.91 32.05 -2.20
C GLU A 122 -3.32 32.13 -1.57
N LEU A 123 -3.69 33.25 -0.92
CA LEU A 123 -5.02 33.51 -0.38
C LEU A 123 -5.92 34.09 -1.49
N ASP A 124 -6.39 33.25 -2.40
CA ASP A 124 -7.06 33.71 -3.62
C ASP A 124 -8.41 33.00 -3.93
N ALA A 125 -8.85 32.07 -3.08
CA ALA A 125 -10.10 31.34 -3.26
C ALA A 125 -11.05 31.43 -2.04
N PRO A 126 -12.39 31.43 -2.27
CA PRO A 126 -13.37 31.43 -1.18
C PRO A 126 -13.18 30.23 -0.23
N GLY A 127 -13.20 30.50 1.08
CA GLY A 127 -12.99 29.50 2.13
C GLY A 127 -11.53 29.32 2.50
N GLU A 128 -10.61 30.04 1.90
CA GLU A 128 -9.20 30.02 2.28
C GLU A 128 -8.91 31.02 3.41
N TRP A 129 -7.95 30.66 4.24
CA TRP A 129 -7.49 31.52 5.34
C TRP A 129 -5.97 31.45 5.52
N PHE A 130 -5.42 32.53 6.08
CA PHE A 130 -4.02 32.63 6.44
C PHE A 130 -3.87 33.23 7.84
N HIS A 131 -3.06 32.63 8.66
CA HIS A 131 -2.71 33.14 9.99
C HIS A 131 -1.27 33.64 10.02
N ASN A 132 -1.11 34.96 10.16
CA ASN A 132 0.20 35.54 10.37
C ASN A 132 0.60 35.39 11.83
N SER A 133 1.49 34.45 12.12
CA SER A 133 1.95 34.15 13.48
C SER A 133 2.78 35.28 14.13
N LYS A 134 3.34 36.20 13.34
CA LYS A 134 4.13 37.33 13.82
C LYS A 134 3.24 38.51 14.27
N THR A 135 2.20 38.81 13.51
CA THR A 135 1.26 39.89 13.81
C THR A 135 0.01 39.42 14.55
N HIS A 136 -0.23 38.10 14.63
CA HIS A 136 -1.41 37.45 15.18
C HIS A 136 -2.72 37.85 14.44
N ILE A 137 -2.64 38.21 13.18
CA ILE A 137 -3.80 38.55 12.36
C ILE A 137 -4.24 37.31 11.56
N LEU A 138 -5.52 36.99 11.66
CA LEU A 138 -6.19 36.00 10.80
C LEU A 138 -6.79 36.70 9.60
N TYR A 139 -6.44 36.27 8.41
CA TYR A 139 -7.03 36.68 7.13
C TYR A 139 -7.92 35.54 6.64
N LEU A 140 -9.11 35.86 6.22
CA LEU A 140 -10.09 34.91 5.70
C LEU A 140 -10.70 35.45 4.40
N TYR A 141 -10.57 34.69 3.32
CA TYR A 141 -11.40 34.91 2.14
C TYR A 141 -12.77 34.25 2.43
N PRO A 142 -13.85 35.02 2.59
CA PRO A 142 -15.11 34.46 3.06
C PRO A 142 -15.60 33.31 2.17
N PRO A 143 -16.10 32.21 2.75
CA PRO A 143 -16.81 31.20 1.98
C PRO A 143 -18.01 31.83 1.25
N LYS A 144 -18.41 31.26 0.13
CA LYS A 144 -19.61 31.69 -0.58
C LYS A 144 -20.83 31.54 0.33
N ASP A 145 -21.74 32.51 0.23
CA ASP A 145 -23.04 32.49 0.93
C ASP A 145 -22.96 32.49 2.47
N VAL A 146 -21.84 32.95 3.05
CA VAL A 146 -21.66 33.07 4.50
C VAL A 146 -21.58 34.54 4.90
N ASP A 147 -22.47 34.97 5.79
CA ASP A 147 -22.37 36.27 6.47
C ASP A 147 -21.45 36.16 7.71
N LEU A 148 -20.25 36.71 7.61
CA LEU A 148 -19.26 36.68 8.69
C LEU A 148 -19.71 37.41 9.96
N LYS A 149 -20.73 38.29 9.89
CA LYS A 149 -21.25 38.98 11.10
C LYS A 149 -22.02 38.04 12.01
N THR A 150 -22.56 36.97 11.45
CA THR A 150 -23.41 35.98 12.16
C THR A 150 -22.74 34.61 12.21
N ALA A 151 -21.74 34.35 11.38
CA ALA A 151 -21.05 33.08 11.33
C ALA A 151 -20.27 32.79 12.61
N LYS A 152 -20.34 31.54 13.08
CA LYS A 152 -19.51 31.04 14.17
C LYS A 152 -18.14 30.68 13.60
N ILE A 153 -17.09 31.33 14.09
CA ILE A 153 -15.70 31.04 13.71
C ILE A 153 -15.04 30.29 14.86
N GLU A 154 -14.47 29.13 14.57
CA GLU A 154 -13.85 28.23 15.57
C GLU A 154 -12.47 27.83 15.10
N ILE A 155 -11.54 27.73 16.04
CA ILE A 155 -10.19 27.21 15.86
C ILE A 155 -9.98 25.93 16.65
N VAL A 156 -9.18 25.03 16.12
CA VAL A 156 -8.90 23.74 16.77
C VAL A 156 -7.67 23.88 17.68
N ARG A 157 -7.74 23.26 18.87
CA ARG A 157 -6.66 23.29 19.86
C ARG A 157 -6.27 21.93 20.39
N LEU A 158 -7.20 20.99 20.46
CA LEU A 158 -6.99 19.67 21.04
C LEU A 158 -6.70 18.64 19.95
N ARG A 159 -5.68 17.82 20.13
CA ARG A 159 -5.44 16.64 19.30
C ARG A 159 -6.24 15.44 19.76
N HIS A 160 -6.41 15.29 21.08
CA HIS A 160 -7.23 14.26 21.70
C HIS A 160 -8.45 14.92 22.35
N LEU A 161 -9.63 14.41 22.07
CA LEU A 161 -10.89 14.88 22.65
C LEU A 161 -11.26 14.05 23.88
N ILE A 162 -10.98 12.74 23.83
CA ILE A 162 -11.15 11.82 24.96
C ILE A 162 -9.91 10.92 25.04
N GLU A 163 -9.40 10.74 26.25
CA GLU A 163 -8.31 9.82 26.54
C GLU A 163 -8.73 8.83 27.62
N PHE A 164 -8.55 7.55 27.35
CA PHE A 164 -8.57 6.47 28.33
C PHE A 164 -7.13 6.27 28.79
N ALA A 165 -6.81 6.76 29.97
CA ALA A 165 -5.44 6.76 30.51
C ALA A 165 -5.34 5.77 31.67
N GLY A 166 -5.18 4.49 31.34
CA GLY A 166 -4.97 3.41 32.31
C GLY A 166 -3.61 2.74 32.14
N THR A 167 -3.38 1.70 32.94
CA THR A 167 -2.23 0.81 32.85
C THR A 167 -2.71 -0.64 32.83
N LYS A 168 -1.81 -1.59 32.63
CA LYS A 168 -2.11 -3.02 32.76
C LYS A 168 -2.62 -3.37 34.18
N GLU A 169 -2.00 -2.80 35.18
CA GLU A 169 -2.33 -3.03 36.58
C GLU A 169 -3.63 -2.32 36.99
N HIS A 170 -3.87 -1.15 36.44
CA HIS A 170 -5.02 -0.30 36.71
C HIS A 170 -5.72 0.15 35.42
N PRO A 171 -6.32 -0.77 34.66
CA PRO A 171 -6.97 -0.41 33.41
C PRO A 171 -8.28 0.34 33.62
N VAL A 172 -8.58 1.27 32.72
CA VAL A 172 -9.93 1.83 32.57
C VAL A 172 -10.86 0.72 32.12
N LYS A 173 -11.95 0.47 32.87
CA LYS A 173 -12.84 -0.69 32.61
C LYS A 173 -14.27 -0.28 32.36
N SER A 174 -14.94 -1.00 31.47
CA SER A 174 -16.39 -0.99 31.27
C SER A 174 -16.95 0.42 31.00
N VAL A 175 -16.22 1.24 30.24
CA VAL A 175 -16.67 2.55 29.80
C VAL A 175 -17.17 2.44 28.36
N SER A 176 -18.35 2.98 28.07
CA SER A 176 -18.94 3.05 26.74
C SER A 176 -19.13 4.49 26.31
N LEU A 177 -18.59 4.85 25.15
CA LEU A 177 -18.95 6.09 24.43
C LEU A 177 -20.02 5.73 23.40
N ARG A 178 -21.17 6.40 23.45
CA ARG A 178 -22.30 6.00 22.60
C ARG A 178 -23.05 7.19 22.02
N GLY A 179 -23.35 7.17 20.71
CA GLY A 179 -24.18 8.15 20.04
C GLY A 179 -23.60 9.57 20.01
N MET A 180 -22.30 9.71 20.06
CA MET A 180 -21.60 11.00 20.09
C MET A 180 -21.04 11.35 18.72
N THR A 181 -20.94 12.65 18.43
CA THR A 181 -20.20 13.16 17.27
C THR A 181 -18.88 13.77 17.74
N PHE A 182 -17.78 13.30 17.18
CA PHE A 182 -16.42 13.80 17.40
C PHE A 182 -15.97 14.58 16.18
N THR A 183 -15.61 15.85 16.35
CA THR A 183 -15.16 16.73 15.28
C THR A 183 -14.11 17.71 15.78
N ALA A 184 -13.38 18.34 14.87
CA ALA A 184 -12.44 19.39 15.19
C ALA A 184 -11.33 18.96 16.17
N ALA A 185 -10.68 17.80 15.91
CA ALA A 185 -9.41 17.44 16.51
C ALA A 185 -8.24 17.91 15.64
N GLY A 186 -7.14 18.33 16.26
CA GLY A 186 -6.01 18.96 15.62
C GLY A 186 -5.22 18.04 14.68
N ARG A 187 -4.52 18.64 13.74
CA ARG A 187 -3.66 17.97 12.75
C ARG A 187 -2.44 17.36 13.43
N THR A 188 -2.00 16.21 12.94
CA THR A 188 -0.88 15.44 13.50
C THR A 188 0.25 15.15 12.53
N PHE A 189 0.14 15.60 11.29
CA PHE A 189 1.08 15.27 10.21
C PHE A 189 2.54 15.68 10.47
N MET A 190 2.78 16.71 11.25
CA MET A 190 4.14 17.11 11.66
C MET A 190 4.62 16.40 12.94
N GLU A 191 3.75 15.63 13.59
CA GLU A 191 4.04 14.93 14.85
C GLU A 191 4.51 13.46 14.62
N ASN A 192 4.40 12.94 13.41
CA ASN A 192 4.67 11.54 13.07
C ASN A 192 6.17 11.23 13.16
N LYS A 193 6.62 10.77 14.29
CA LYS A 193 8.04 10.45 14.57
C LYS A 193 8.27 9.01 15.02
N GLU A 194 7.21 8.23 15.23
CA GLU A 194 7.31 6.84 15.64
C GLU A 194 7.27 5.92 14.41
N SER A 195 8.34 5.16 14.18
CA SER A 195 8.35 4.10 13.19
C SER A 195 7.59 2.89 13.70
N LEU A 196 6.73 2.32 12.85
CA LEU A 196 6.14 1.02 13.13
C LEU A 196 7.16 -0.10 12.94
N LEU A 197 6.98 -1.16 13.70
CA LEU A 197 7.85 -2.32 13.69
C LEU A 197 8.01 -2.89 12.26
N ARG A 198 9.25 -3.16 11.87
CA ARG A 198 9.60 -3.81 10.58
C ARG A 198 8.95 -3.15 9.35
N SER A 199 8.55 -1.92 9.49
CA SER A 199 7.79 -1.18 8.50
C SER A 199 8.56 0.05 8.01
N ASP A 200 8.18 0.53 6.86
CA ASP A 200 8.56 1.82 6.31
C ASP A 200 7.48 2.88 6.56
N TRP A 201 6.71 2.69 7.59
CA TRP A 201 5.63 3.55 8.03
C TRP A 201 5.93 4.19 9.38
N THR A 202 5.66 5.49 9.49
CA THR A 202 5.66 6.20 10.77
C THR A 202 4.24 6.61 11.13
N ILE A 203 3.93 6.66 12.41
CA ILE A 203 2.59 7.00 12.89
C ILE A 203 2.67 7.95 14.09
N TYR A 204 1.73 8.87 14.19
CA TYR A 204 1.46 9.60 15.42
C TYR A 204 0.66 8.71 16.38
N ARG A 205 1.20 8.46 17.58
CA ARG A 205 0.54 7.63 18.61
C ARG A 205 -0.53 8.44 19.33
N GLY A 206 -1.69 8.58 18.71
CA GLY A 206 -2.82 9.30 19.22
C GLY A 206 -3.95 9.41 18.21
N GLY A 207 -5.12 9.81 18.66
CA GLY A 207 -6.32 10.00 17.87
C GLY A 207 -7.31 10.92 18.57
N ALA A 208 -8.40 11.30 17.90
CA ALA A 208 -9.47 12.08 18.56
C ALA A 208 -9.99 11.35 19.79
N VAL A 209 -10.11 10.01 19.73
CA VAL A 209 -10.27 9.16 20.91
C VAL A 209 -9.03 8.27 21.03
N LEU A 210 -8.30 8.41 22.12
CA LEU A 210 -7.12 7.62 22.45
C LEU A 210 -7.45 6.65 23.59
N LEU A 211 -7.19 5.35 23.36
CA LEU A 211 -7.36 4.30 24.36
C LEU A 211 -5.97 3.71 24.70
N HIS A 212 -5.53 3.92 25.91
CA HIS A 212 -4.32 3.33 26.47
C HIS A 212 -4.64 2.70 27.83
N GLY A 213 -4.31 1.43 28.01
CA GLY A 213 -4.61 0.72 29.25
C GLY A 213 -6.10 0.56 29.51
N ALA A 214 -6.89 0.18 28.51
CA ALA A 214 -8.33 -0.02 28.63
C ALA A 214 -8.73 -1.49 28.50
N LYS A 215 -9.82 -1.87 29.18
CA LYS A 215 -10.37 -3.22 29.18
C LYS A 215 -11.89 -3.22 29.18
N ASP A 216 -12.50 -4.06 28.35
CA ASP A 216 -13.96 -4.21 28.27
C ASP A 216 -14.69 -2.87 28.02
N CYS A 217 -14.11 -2.00 27.19
CA CYS A 217 -14.66 -0.69 26.82
C CYS A 217 -15.19 -0.68 25.39
N SER A 218 -16.09 0.25 25.07
CA SER A 218 -16.67 0.34 23.72
C SER A 218 -16.89 1.76 23.23
N ILE A 219 -16.88 1.91 21.91
CA ILE A 219 -17.29 3.10 21.16
C ILE A 219 -18.38 2.64 20.19
N GLU A 220 -19.60 3.11 20.38
CA GLU A 220 -20.77 2.57 19.69
C GLU A 220 -21.63 3.66 19.06
N ASN A 221 -22.01 3.47 17.79
CA ASN A 221 -22.91 4.38 17.06
C ASN A 221 -22.47 5.84 17.11
N CYS A 222 -21.15 6.07 17.07
CA CYS A 222 -20.55 7.40 17.07
C CYS A 222 -20.20 7.85 15.66
N ASP A 223 -20.18 9.17 15.45
CA ASP A 223 -19.74 9.78 14.21
C ASP A 223 -18.42 10.52 14.43
N PHE A 224 -17.44 10.27 13.57
CA PHE A 224 -16.12 10.91 13.55
C PHE A 224 -15.95 11.64 12.24
N GLU A 225 -15.87 12.98 12.30
CA GLU A 225 -15.88 13.82 11.10
C GLU A 225 -14.91 14.99 11.20
N GLN A 226 -14.28 15.34 10.08
CA GLN A 226 -13.44 16.53 9.96
C GLN A 226 -12.35 16.60 11.04
N LEU A 227 -11.63 15.49 11.22
CA LEU A 227 -10.55 15.35 12.18
C LEU A 227 -9.19 15.58 11.49
N GLY A 228 -8.24 16.21 12.18
CA GLY A 228 -6.92 16.51 11.60
C GLY A 228 -5.94 15.34 11.61
N GLY A 229 -6.19 14.28 12.37
CA GLY A 229 -5.35 13.09 12.51
C GLY A 229 -6.14 11.79 12.48
N ASN A 230 -5.70 10.80 13.27
CA ASN A 230 -6.41 9.54 13.47
C ASN A 230 -7.75 9.75 14.19
N ALA A 231 -8.80 9.04 13.81
CA ALA A 231 -10.08 9.14 14.52
C ALA A 231 -10.00 8.39 15.87
N ILE A 232 -9.64 7.10 15.85
CA ILE A 232 -9.54 6.26 17.04
C ILE A 232 -8.16 5.61 17.06
N PHE A 233 -7.48 5.69 18.20
CA PHE A 233 -6.18 5.04 18.41
C PHE A 233 -6.21 4.15 19.64
N ILE A 234 -6.01 2.85 19.44
CA ILE A 234 -5.90 1.83 20.51
C ILE A 234 -4.42 1.51 20.70
N SER A 235 -3.84 1.99 21.80
CA SER A 235 -2.40 2.03 22.04
C SER A 235 -1.94 1.11 23.17
N GLY A 236 -0.95 0.26 22.91
CA GLY A 236 -0.33 -0.56 23.93
C GLY A 236 -1.28 -1.57 24.58
N TYR A 237 -1.21 -1.76 25.90
CA TYR A 237 -2.08 -2.71 26.60
C TYR A 237 -3.55 -2.33 26.47
N ASN A 238 -4.31 -3.13 25.77
CA ASN A 238 -5.77 -3.04 25.70
C ASN A 238 -6.36 -4.44 25.54
N ARG A 239 -7.55 -4.69 26.13
CA ARG A 239 -8.22 -6.00 26.09
C ARG A 239 -9.72 -5.87 25.85
N ASN A 240 -10.25 -6.65 24.92
CA ASN A 240 -11.69 -6.76 24.66
C ASN A 240 -12.36 -5.40 24.35
N LEU A 241 -11.71 -4.55 23.56
CA LEU A 241 -12.32 -3.29 23.14
C LEU A 241 -13.20 -3.49 21.93
N ALA A 242 -14.25 -2.69 21.80
CA ALA A 242 -15.16 -2.74 20.65
C ALA A 242 -15.42 -1.36 20.06
N VAL A 243 -15.27 -1.24 18.73
CA VAL A 243 -15.74 -0.10 17.93
C VAL A 243 -16.86 -0.61 17.03
N ARG A 244 -18.09 -0.18 17.26
CA ARG A 244 -19.27 -0.72 16.57
C ARG A 244 -20.20 0.36 16.03
N GLY A 245 -20.74 0.13 14.83
CA GLY A 245 -21.78 0.96 14.24
C GLY A 245 -21.35 2.41 14.00
N CYS A 246 -20.07 2.69 13.85
CA CYS A 246 -19.54 4.04 13.74
C CYS A 246 -19.44 4.50 12.28
N LEU A 247 -19.69 5.80 12.06
CA LEU A 247 -19.36 6.50 10.83
C LEU A 247 -18.03 7.25 11.05
N ILE A 248 -17.03 6.96 10.23
CA ILE A 248 -15.71 7.61 10.31
C ILE A 248 -15.38 8.19 8.93
N ARG A 249 -15.28 9.51 8.83
CA ARG A 249 -15.02 10.18 7.56
C ARG A 249 -14.27 11.50 7.71
N GLU A 250 -13.63 11.95 6.62
CA GLU A 250 -12.89 13.21 6.56
C GLU A 250 -11.84 13.32 7.67
N CYS A 251 -11.03 12.28 7.84
CA CYS A 251 -9.96 12.25 8.83
C CYS A 251 -8.60 12.51 8.18
N GLY A 252 -7.70 13.21 8.88
CA GLY A 252 -6.37 13.54 8.38
C GLY A 252 -5.46 12.33 8.19
N ALA A 253 -5.64 11.28 9.00
CA ALA A 253 -4.85 10.05 8.97
C ALA A 253 -5.76 8.80 9.00
N ASN A 254 -5.49 7.81 9.87
CA ASN A 254 -6.23 6.54 9.91
C ASN A 254 -7.67 6.68 10.47
N GLY A 255 -8.52 5.73 10.10
CA GLY A 255 -9.82 5.55 10.75
C GLY A 255 -9.64 4.96 12.16
N VAL A 256 -9.30 3.69 12.26
CA VAL A 256 -9.01 3.00 13.53
C VAL A 256 -7.58 2.44 13.46
N ALA A 257 -6.71 2.87 14.37
CA ALA A 257 -5.36 2.34 14.51
C ALA A 257 -5.25 1.50 15.79
N ILE A 258 -4.78 0.26 15.67
CA ILE A 258 -4.64 -0.72 16.76
C ILE A 258 -3.16 -1.11 16.83
N VAL A 259 -2.41 -0.49 17.73
CA VAL A 259 -0.95 -0.53 17.69
C VAL A 259 -0.38 -0.85 19.07
N GLY A 260 0.30 -1.99 19.17
CA GLY A 260 1.06 -2.39 20.35
C GLY A 260 2.33 -1.56 20.56
N GLU A 261 3.07 -1.86 21.60
CA GLU A 261 4.34 -1.20 21.88
C GLU A 261 5.53 -2.09 21.47
N PRO A 262 6.60 -1.49 20.93
CA PRO A 262 7.80 -2.23 20.53
C PRO A 262 8.41 -3.11 21.62
N LYS A 263 8.26 -2.71 22.89
CA LYS A 263 8.74 -3.51 24.03
C LYS A 263 8.01 -4.86 24.20
N ALA A 264 6.86 -5.03 23.53
CA ALA A 264 6.16 -6.32 23.49
C ALA A 264 6.81 -7.32 22.52
N VAL A 265 7.66 -6.86 21.61
CA VAL A 265 8.22 -7.67 20.53
C VAL A 265 9.62 -8.19 20.89
N ARG A 266 9.86 -9.47 20.62
CA ARG A 266 11.20 -10.07 20.75
C ARG A 266 12.04 -9.70 19.52
N SER A 267 13.30 -9.36 19.73
CA SER A 267 14.23 -8.92 18.67
C SER A 267 13.59 -7.89 17.74
N PRO A 268 13.10 -6.76 18.26
CA PRO A 268 12.43 -5.77 17.43
C PRO A 268 13.42 -5.18 16.44
N MET A 269 13.03 -5.18 15.17
CA MET A 269 13.76 -4.51 14.09
C MET A 269 12.96 -3.31 13.61
N PHE A 270 13.62 -2.16 13.61
CA PHE A 270 13.03 -0.91 13.15
C PHE A 270 13.81 -0.44 11.97
N SER A 271 13.80 -1.03 10.86
CA SER A 271 14.26 -0.36 9.67
C SER A 271 15.15 -1.11 8.71
N TRP A 272 15.39 -0.47 7.65
CA TRP A 272 16.12 -0.72 6.43
C TRP A 272 17.65 -0.56 6.56
N GLY A 273 18.26 -0.89 7.69
CA GLY A 273 19.70 -0.97 7.81
C GLY A 273 20.38 0.18 8.57
N PRO A 274 21.71 0.14 8.66
CA PRO A 274 22.50 1.09 9.42
C PRO A 274 22.33 2.51 8.88
N GLY A 275 22.09 3.46 9.79
CA GLY A 275 21.95 4.88 9.45
C GLY A 275 20.50 5.40 9.38
N ASN A 276 19.49 4.54 9.50
CA ASN A 276 18.13 5.03 9.64
C ASN A 276 17.97 5.68 11.03
N PRO A 277 17.63 6.99 11.10
CA PRO A 277 17.49 7.70 12.38
C PRO A 277 16.40 7.11 13.27
N TYR A 278 15.45 6.36 12.70
CA TYR A 278 14.34 5.74 13.42
C TYR A 278 14.68 4.38 14.02
N SER A 279 15.78 3.74 13.60
CA SER A 279 16.28 2.52 14.24
C SER A 279 17.02 2.79 15.55
N GLY A 280 17.15 4.04 15.95
CA GLY A 280 17.99 4.44 17.08
C GLY A 280 19.48 4.13 16.82
N GLY A 281 19.89 4.01 15.57
CA GLY A 281 21.28 3.71 15.20
C GLY A 281 21.73 2.27 15.54
N LYS A 282 20.80 1.38 15.93
CA LYS A 282 21.16 -0.01 16.25
C LYS A 282 21.47 -0.77 14.97
N PRO A 283 22.59 -1.51 14.94
CA PRO A 283 22.90 -2.38 13.82
C PRO A 283 21.84 -3.50 13.72
N GLN A 284 21.71 -4.07 12.53
CA GLN A 284 20.94 -5.28 12.33
C GLN A 284 21.53 -6.40 13.21
N LEU A 285 20.66 -7.13 13.93
CA LEU A 285 21.10 -8.26 14.74
C LEU A 285 21.75 -9.33 13.86
N GLU A 286 22.83 -9.92 14.33
CA GLU A 286 23.38 -11.10 13.69
C GLU A 286 22.46 -12.32 13.93
N PRO A 287 22.44 -13.33 13.03
CA PRO A 287 21.54 -14.46 13.13
C PRO A 287 21.52 -15.20 14.49
N GLN A 288 22.66 -15.25 15.17
CA GLN A 288 22.80 -15.89 16.49
C GLN A 288 22.24 -15.05 17.65
N GLU A 289 22.01 -13.75 17.43
CA GLU A 289 21.49 -12.83 18.45
C GLU A 289 19.95 -12.78 18.46
N ILE A 290 19.31 -13.41 17.48
CA ILE A 290 17.84 -13.38 17.33
C ILE A 290 17.22 -14.25 18.43
N ASP A 291 16.35 -13.67 19.22
CA ASP A 291 15.51 -14.42 20.17
C ASP A 291 14.56 -15.35 19.39
N ARG A 292 14.65 -16.64 19.62
CA ARG A 292 13.86 -17.67 18.95
C ARG A 292 12.62 -18.10 19.73
N THR A 293 12.42 -17.50 20.91
CA THR A 293 11.25 -17.81 21.73
C THR A 293 9.97 -17.36 21.04
N PRO A 294 8.99 -18.22 20.83
CA PRO A 294 7.73 -17.83 20.22
C PRO A 294 6.94 -16.84 21.06
N GLY A 295 6.23 -15.94 20.38
CA GLY A 295 5.28 -15.02 20.98
C GLY A 295 5.86 -13.75 21.54
N PRO A 296 5.02 -12.94 22.20
CA PRO A 296 5.41 -11.63 22.73
C PRO A 296 6.38 -11.72 23.90
N LEU A 297 7.12 -10.65 24.15
CA LEU A 297 7.99 -10.47 25.30
C LEU A 297 7.22 -9.95 26.51
N THR A 298 6.29 -9.00 26.27
CA THR A 298 5.42 -8.44 27.29
C THR A 298 3.96 -8.39 26.81
N GLU A 299 3.04 -7.94 27.66
CA GLU A 299 1.61 -7.84 27.32
C GLU A 299 1.20 -6.43 26.83
N ASP A 300 2.15 -5.57 26.47
CA ASP A 300 1.91 -4.19 26.06
C ASP A 300 1.43 -4.11 24.59
N TYR A 301 0.37 -4.84 24.28
CA TYR A 301 -0.26 -4.88 22.96
C TYR A 301 -1.78 -5.06 23.05
N PRO A 302 -2.54 -4.62 22.03
CA PRO A 302 -3.98 -4.85 21.97
C PRO A 302 -4.30 -6.31 21.66
N GLU A 303 -5.26 -6.89 22.39
CA GLU A 303 -5.73 -8.25 22.17
C GLU A 303 -7.25 -8.33 22.24
N LYS A 304 -7.85 -9.15 21.36
CA LYS A 304 -9.30 -9.41 21.29
C LYS A 304 -10.13 -8.13 21.11
N CYS A 305 -9.64 -7.21 20.30
CA CYS A 305 -10.38 -6.00 19.96
C CYS A 305 -11.21 -6.23 18.68
N LEU A 306 -12.34 -5.54 18.60
CA LEU A 306 -13.34 -5.68 17.55
C LEU A 306 -13.60 -4.34 16.87
N VAL A 307 -13.59 -4.34 15.54
CA VAL A 307 -14.15 -3.27 14.69
C VAL A 307 -15.28 -3.88 13.87
N GLU A 308 -16.50 -3.47 14.14
CA GLU A 308 -17.70 -4.11 13.58
C GLU A 308 -18.73 -3.09 13.08
N ASP A 309 -19.33 -3.40 11.93
CA ASP A 309 -20.42 -2.58 11.35
C ASP A 309 -20.05 -1.09 11.27
N CYS A 310 -18.83 -0.79 10.80
CA CYS A 310 -18.33 0.58 10.65
C CYS A 310 -18.24 0.98 9.17
N LEU A 311 -18.72 2.20 8.88
CA LEU A 311 -18.52 2.83 7.57
C LEU A 311 -17.37 3.82 7.67
N ILE A 312 -16.27 3.50 6.98
CA ILE A 312 -15.02 4.26 7.03
C ILE A 312 -14.66 4.75 5.62
N THR A 313 -14.68 6.06 5.43
CA THR A 313 -14.45 6.64 4.09
C THR A 313 -13.75 7.99 4.17
N ARG A 314 -13.04 8.37 3.10
CA ARG A 314 -12.40 9.69 2.98
C ARG A 314 -11.49 10.01 4.17
N ILE A 315 -10.71 8.99 4.58
CA ILE A 315 -9.63 9.14 5.55
C ILE A 315 -8.31 9.47 4.84
N GLY A 316 -7.23 9.70 5.58
CA GLY A 316 -5.92 10.03 4.99
C GLY A 316 -5.93 11.33 4.20
N ARG A 317 -6.70 12.34 4.65
CA ARG A 317 -6.84 13.62 3.92
C ARG A 317 -5.54 14.40 3.89
N LEU A 318 -4.65 14.18 4.84
CA LEU A 318 -3.32 14.76 4.92
C LEU A 318 -2.24 13.69 4.82
N GLU A 319 -2.25 12.72 5.72
CA GLU A 319 -1.25 11.66 5.83
C GLU A 319 -1.63 10.49 4.93
N LYS A 320 -0.81 10.21 3.90
CA LYS A 320 -1.14 9.20 2.89
C LYS A 320 -0.68 7.79 3.23
N GLN A 321 0.17 7.64 4.26
CA GLN A 321 0.39 6.35 4.91
C GLN A 321 -0.74 6.11 5.90
N SER A 322 -1.91 5.70 5.42
CA SER A 322 -3.11 5.53 6.23
C SER A 322 -3.94 4.34 5.77
N ALA A 323 -4.70 3.77 6.72
CA ALA A 323 -5.67 2.71 6.47
C ALA A 323 -6.98 3.00 7.21
N CYS A 324 -8.09 2.44 6.70
CA CYS A 324 -9.35 2.50 7.45
C CYS A 324 -9.22 1.75 8.77
N VAL A 325 -8.57 0.59 8.76
CA VAL A 325 -8.15 -0.13 9.96
C VAL A 325 -6.66 -0.50 9.82
N GLU A 326 -5.84 0.05 10.70
CA GLU A 326 -4.41 -0.26 10.83
C GLU A 326 -4.18 -1.17 12.02
N ILE A 327 -3.46 -2.28 11.82
CA ILE A 327 -3.14 -3.28 12.85
C ILE A 327 -1.62 -3.49 12.87
N SER A 328 -0.99 -3.27 14.01
CA SER A 328 0.44 -3.53 14.21
C SER A 328 0.71 -3.99 15.63
N MET A 329 1.56 -5.00 15.82
CA MET A 329 1.93 -5.55 17.13
C MET A 329 0.70 -5.85 17.99
N ALA A 330 -0.23 -6.67 17.46
CA ALA A 330 -1.51 -6.97 18.08
C ALA A 330 -1.87 -8.45 17.91
N GLN A 331 -2.85 -8.93 18.65
CA GLN A 331 -3.29 -10.32 18.58
C GLN A 331 -4.82 -10.44 18.59
N GLU A 332 -5.38 -11.37 17.81
CA GLU A 332 -6.82 -11.70 17.80
C GLU A 332 -7.72 -10.48 17.59
N ILE A 333 -7.38 -9.64 16.61
CA ILE A 333 -8.21 -8.50 16.21
C ILE A 333 -9.26 -8.99 15.20
N THR A 334 -10.52 -8.63 15.42
CA THR A 334 -11.62 -8.93 14.50
C THR A 334 -12.08 -7.65 13.81
N VAL A 335 -12.13 -7.68 12.47
CA VAL A 335 -12.76 -6.63 11.65
C VAL A 335 -13.86 -7.30 10.83
N ARG A 336 -15.11 -6.93 11.07
CA ARG A 336 -16.22 -7.57 10.36
C ARG A 336 -17.35 -6.61 10.01
N HIS A 337 -18.06 -6.93 8.93
CA HIS A 337 -19.17 -6.13 8.44
C HIS A 337 -18.83 -4.65 8.28
N CYS A 338 -17.59 -4.33 7.90
CA CYS A 338 -17.18 -2.96 7.64
C CYS A 338 -17.24 -2.64 6.14
N SER A 339 -17.68 -1.42 5.81
CA SER A 339 -17.54 -0.86 4.47
C SER A 339 -16.46 0.21 4.47
N ALA A 340 -15.45 0.09 3.57
CA ALA A 340 -14.35 1.05 3.48
C ALA A 340 -14.05 1.40 2.02
N TYR A 341 -14.03 2.71 1.70
CA TYR A 341 -13.77 3.18 0.35
C TYR A 341 -13.32 4.67 0.31
N GLU A 342 -12.86 5.11 -0.87
CA GLU A 342 -12.34 6.46 -1.11
C GLU A 342 -11.16 6.78 -0.18
N VAL A 343 -10.14 5.92 -0.20
CA VAL A 343 -8.97 6.06 0.67
C VAL A 343 -7.67 6.10 -0.14
N PRO A 344 -6.67 6.86 0.33
CA PRO A 344 -5.43 7.08 -0.44
C PRO A 344 -4.59 5.82 -0.54
N ARG A 345 -4.61 4.93 0.46
CA ARG A 345 -3.81 3.73 0.53
C ARG A 345 -4.66 2.48 0.82
N ALA A 346 -4.48 1.81 1.92
CA ALA A 346 -5.15 0.53 2.20
C ALA A 346 -6.52 0.72 2.86
N GLY A 347 -7.45 -0.17 2.58
CA GLY A 347 -8.68 -0.31 3.37
C GLY A 347 -8.36 -0.92 4.73
N ILE A 348 -7.75 -2.10 4.75
CA ILE A 348 -7.28 -2.76 5.97
C ILE A 348 -5.80 -3.08 5.78
N ASN A 349 -4.98 -2.74 6.78
CA ASN A 349 -3.55 -2.97 6.76
C ASN A 349 -3.07 -3.72 8.00
N ILE A 350 -2.19 -4.70 7.79
CA ILE A 350 -1.44 -5.36 8.86
C ILE A 350 0.04 -5.06 8.65
N GLY A 351 0.62 -4.25 9.53
CA GLY A 351 1.96 -3.68 9.36
C GLY A 351 3.11 -4.61 9.76
N ASP A 352 2.83 -5.77 10.35
CA ASP A 352 3.84 -6.73 10.79
C ASP A 352 3.25 -8.14 10.99
N GLY A 353 4.09 -9.12 11.29
CA GLY A 353 3.68 -10.53 11.48
C GLY A 353 3.33 -10.93 12.92
N CYS A 354 3.17 -10.00 13.86
CA CYS A 354 2.90 -10.27 15.29
C CYS A 354 1.39 -10.18 15.59
N TRP A 355 0.79 -11.09 16.24
CA TRP A 355 1.06 -12.46 16.59
C TRP A 355 -0.02 -13.34 15.98
N GLY A 356 -0.78 -12.71 15.10
CA GLY A 356 -1.83 -13.35 14.32
C GLY A 356 -3.15 -13.57 15.05
N GLY A 357 -3.97 -14.51 14.54
CA GLY A 357 -5.32 -14.75 15.02
C GLY A 357 -6.32 -13.67 14.63
N HIS A 358 -5.92 -12.77 13.72
CA HIS A 358 -6.84 -11.75 13.19
C HIS A 358 -7.90 -12.39 12.30
N VAL A 359 -9.13 -11.88 12.37
CA VAL A 359 -10.25 -12.30 11.55
C VAL A 359 -10.81 -11.09 10.80
N ILE A 360 -10.70 -11.10 9.49
CA ILE A 360 -11.30 -10.09 8.63
C ILE A 360 -12.39 -10.78 7.81
N GLU A 361 -13.65 -10.42 8.07
CA GLU A 361 -14.77 -11.12 7.49
C GLU A 361 -15.98 -10.24 7.14
N PHE A 362 -16.70 -10.60 6.10
CA PHE A 362 -17.88 -9.92 5.61
C PHE A 362 -17.68 -8.42 5.34
N CYS A 363 -16.47 -8.00 5.06
CA CYS A 363 -16.15 -6.62 4.73
C CYS A 363 -16.36 -6.34 3.24
N ASP A 364 -16.65 -5.08 2.92
CA ASP A 364 -16.78 -4.55 1.57
C ASP A 364 -15.78 -3.42 1.36
N ILE A 365 -14.67 -3.70 0.70
CA ILE A 365 -13.52 -2.79 0.60
C ILE A 365 -13.21 -2.49 -0.85
N PHE A 366 -13.30 -1.22 -1.25
CA PHE A 366 -13.10 -0.80 -2.63
C PHE A 366 -12.65 0.68 -2.73
N ASP A 367 -12.40 1.19 -3.93
CA ASP A 367 -11.87 2.55 -4.15
C ASP A 367 -10.69 2.85 -3.20
N THR A 368 -9.72 1.94 -3.16
CA THR A 368 -8.50 2.04 -2.35
C THR A 368 -7.28 2.29 -3.22
N VAL A 369 -6.13 2.59 -2.62
CA VAL A 369 -4.88 2.94 -3.30
C VAL A 369 -5.09 4.11 -4.26
N CYS A 370 -5.99 5.02 -3.89
CA CYS A 370 -6.37 6.12 -4.78
C CYS A 370 -5.25 7.13 -5.03
N GLU A 371 -4.28 7.24 -4.12
CA GLU A 371 -3.20 8.23 -4.20
C GLU A 371 -1.80 7.62 -4.07
N THR A 372 -1.67 6.38 -3.62
CA THR A 372 -0.39 5.67 -3.50
C THR A 372 -0.21 4.64 -4.62
N GLY A 373 0.93 3.97 -4.66
CA GLY A 373 1.22 2.82 -5.53
C GLY A 373 1.64 1.61 -4.72
N ASP A 374 1.70 0.42 -5.37
CA ASP A 374 2.22 -0.82 -4.79
C ASP A 374 1.57 -1.25 -3.46
N HIS A 375 0.26 -1.17 -3.38
CA HIS A 375 -0.51 -1.57 -2.20
C HIS A 375 -1.82 -2.26 -2.62
N GLY A 376 -2.62 -2.71 -1.64
CA GLY A 376 -3.89 -3.38 -1.86
C GLY A 376 -5.05 -2.83 -1.04
N SER A 377 -6.27 -3.25 -1.39
CA SER A 377 -7.45 -3.04 -0.54
C SER A 377 -7.25 -3.68 0.84
N PHE A 378 -6.79 -4.92 0.87
CA PHE A 378 -6.07 -5.50 2.00
C PHE A 378 -4.58 -5.42 1.69
N ASN A 379 -3.79 -4.96 2.63
CA ASN A 379 -2.34 -4.89 2.50
C ASN A 379 -1.66 -5.45 3.74
N SER A 380 -0.62 -6.25 3.56
CA SER A 380 0.23 -6.75 4.63
C SER A 380 1.67 -6.84 4.14
N TRP A 381 2.60 -6.40 4.97
CA TRP A 381 4.02 -6.69 4.79
C TRP A 381 4.57 -7.33 6.07
N GLY A 382 3.94 -8.37 6.53
CA GLY A 382 4.18 -9.04 7.81
C GLY A 382 5.60 -9.54 8.04
N ARG A 383 6.59 -8.75 7.62
CA ARG A 383 8.02 -9.05 7.66
C ARG A 383 8.36 -9.85 8.90
N ASP A 384 8.90 -11.02 8.65
CA ASP A 384 9.29 -11.95 9.70
C ASP A 384 10.26 -11.33 10.69
N ARG A 385 10.42 -11.93 11.85
CA ARG A 385 11.31 -11.47 12.91
C ARG A 385 12.70 -11.06 12.40
N TYR A 386 13.12 -11.64 11.28
CA TYR A 386 14.36 -11.29 10.60
C TYR A 386 14.23 -11.33 9.07
N TRP A 387 13.33 -10.50 8.57
CA TRP A 387 13.12 -10.39 7.13
C TRP A 387 14.24 -9.56 6.47
N SER A 388 14.62 -9.93 5.25
CA SER A 388 15.50 -9.12 4.40
C SER A 388 15.19 -9.34 2.93
N GLY A 389 15.20 -8.30 2.14
CA GLY A 389 15.11 -8.38 0.68
C GLY A 389 16.35 -8.96 0.00
N SER A 390 17.43 -9.24 0.74
CA SER A 390 18.68 -9.80 0.20
C SER A 390 18.67 -11.33 0.18
N ALA A 391 18.56 -11.93 -1.01
CA ALA A 391 18.67 -13.39 -1.16
C ALA A 391 19.98 -13.98 -0.58
N THR A 392 21.10 -13.24 -0.70
CA THR A 392 22.38 -13.68 -0.13
C THR A 392 22.33 -13.72 1.39
N PHE A 393 21.75 -12.69 2.00
CA PHE A 393 21.57 -12.61 3.44
C PHE A 393 20.63 -13.71 3.96
N LEU A 394 19.49 -13.90 3.30
CA LEU A 394 18.52 -14.93 3.63
C LEU A 394 19.10 -16.34 3.53
N LYS A 395 19.98 -16.61 2.54
CA LYS A 395 20.71 -17.87 2.46
C LYS A 395 21.64 -18.10 3.66
N LYS A 396 22.38 -17.09 4.06
CA LYS A 396 23.25 -17.14 5.25
C LYS A 396 22.41 -17.38 6.52
N LEU A 397 21.30 -16.67 6.65
CA LEU A 397 20.40 -16.82 7.78
C LEU A 397 19.80 -18.22 7.83
N ASN A 398 19.27 -18.72 6.70
CA ASN A 398 18.64 -20.04 6.62
C ASN A 398 19.61 -21.19 6.92
N ALA A 399 20.89 -21.02 6.61
CA ALA A 399 21.94 -21.97 7.00
C ALA A 399 22.19 -22.01 8.51
N ALA A 400 21.98 -20.90 9.22
CA ALA A 400 22.13 -20.80 10.66
C ALA A 400 20.85 -21.17 11.43
N THR A 401 19.68 -20.84 10.86
CA THR A 401 18.37 -21.08 11.46
C THR A 401 17.34 -21.18 10.33
N PRO A 402 16.48 -22.21 10.30
CA PRO A 402 15.40 -22.27 9.35
C PRO A 402 14.51 -21.03 9.42
N ILE A 403 14.36 -20.31 8.31
CA ILE A 403 13.62 -19.05 8.25
C ILE A 403 12.15 -19.25 8.62
N ALA A 404 11.56 -20.39 8.23
CA ALA A 404 10.19 -20.73 8.60
C ALA A 404 9.99 -20.72 10.13
N GLU A 405 10.95 -21.23 10.90
CA GLU A 405 10.86 -21.22 12.37
C GLU A 405 10.82 -19.79 12.93
N LEU A 406 11.61 -18.88 12.37
CA LEU A 406 11.58 -17.46 12.77
C LEU A 406 10.28 -16.78 12.38
N ALA A 407 9.75 -17.07 11.19
CA ALA A 407 8.47 -16.53 10.75
C ALA A 407 7.33 -16.97 11.69
N PHE A 408 7.25 -18.27 12.00
CA PHE A 408 6.24 -18.82 12.93
C PHE A 408 6.48 -18.48 14.39
N ALA A 409 7.65 -18.01 14.77
CA ALA A 409 7.88 -17.50 16.13
C ALA A 409 7.08 -16.21 16.43
N ASP A 410 6.70 -15.46 15.41
CA ASP A 410 5.80 -14.31 15.54
C ASP A 410 4.40 -14.60 14.98
N ALA A 411 4.27 -15.23 13.83
CA ALA A 411 2.99 -15.55 13.21
C ALA A 411 2.36 -16.83 13.86
N LEU A 412 2.03 -16.73 15.15
CA LEU A 412 1.61 -17.87 15.97
C LEU A 412 0.27 -18.48 15.55
N LYS A 413 -0.68 -17.63 15.18
CA LYS A 413 -2.04 -18.00 14.82
C LYS A 413 -2.32 -17.57 13.38
N PRO A 414 -3.10 -18.33 12.61
CA PRO A 414 -3.46 -17.91 11.26
C PRO A 414 -4.26 -16.61 11.26
N ILE A 415 -4.02 -15.81 10.23
CA ILE A 415 -4.83 -14.63 9.91
C ILE A 415 -5.86 -15.06 8.88
N LEU A 416 -7.15 -14.85 9.19
CA LEU A 416 -8.27 -15.27 8.37
C LEU A 416 -8.82 -14.11 7.57
N LEU A 417 -8.77 -14.19 6.24
CA LEU A 417 -9.48 -13.30 5.32
C LEU A 417 -10.60 -14.10 4.68
N GLN A 418 -11.84 -13.96 5.19
CA GLN A 418 -12.92 -14.83 4.77
C GLN A 418 -14.23 -14.09 4.50
N ASN A 419 -14.94 -14.53 3.46
CA ASN A 419 -16.24 -13.96 3.09
C ASN A 419 -16.20 -12.43 2.90
N ASN A 420 -15.17 -11.91 2.25
CA ASN A 420 -15.06 -10.48 1.96
C ASN A 420 -15.24 -10.19 0.47
N ARG A 421 -15.61 -8.96 0.15
CA ARG A 421 -15.56 -8.41 -1.19
C ARG A 421 -14.48 -7.32 -1.26
N TRP A 422 -13.55 -7.52 -2.20
CA TRP A 422 -12.40 -6.65 -2.41
C TRP A 422 -12.41 -6.10 -3.83
N ARG A 423 -12.12 -4.81 -3.99
CA ARG A 423 -11.84 -4.22 -5.30
C ARG A 423 -10.79 -3.14 -5.19
N CYS A 424 -9.67 -3.35 -5.82
CA CYS A 424 -8.63 -2.35 -5.99
C CYS A 424 -8.38 -2.11 -7.47
N ASP A 425 -8.57 -0.90 -7.95
CA ASP A 425 -8.36 -0.56 -9.36
C ASP A 425 -6.92 -0.08 -9.63
N TYR A 426 -6.17 0.29 -8.59
CA TYR A 426 -4.84 0.90 -8.67
C TYR A 426 -3.70 0.07 -8.04
N GLY A 427 -4.01 -1.00 -7.36
CA GLY A 427 -3.09 -1.94 -6.73
C GLY A 427 -3.66 -3.35 -6.75
N PHE A 428 -3.55 -4.11 -5.66
CA PHE A 428 -4.08 -5.47 -5.55
C PHE A 428 -5.37 -5.49 -4.73
N ASP A 429 -6.26 -6.44 -4.99
CA ASP A 429 -7.40 -6.67 -4.09
C ASP A 429 -6.90 -7.13 -2.71
N VAL A 430 -5.99 -8.10 -2.72
CA VAL A 430 -5.28 -8.60 -1.55
C VAL A 430 -3.79 -8.62 -1.85
N ASP A 431 -3.03 -7.86 -1.11
CA ASP A 431 -1.58 -7.75 -1.22
C ASP A 431 -0.90 -8.38 -0.01
N LEU A 432 -0.35 -9.57 -0.18
CA LEU A 432 0.55 -10.20 0.79
C LEU A 432 1.99 -9.94 0.37
N ASP A 433 2.54 -8.84 0.87
CA ASP A 433 3.89 -8.38 0.59
C ASP A 433 4.88 -8.89 1.65
N ASP A 434 6.13 -8.62 1.48
CA ASP A 434 7.31 -8.81 2.35
C ASP A 434 7.12 -9.72 3.58
N GLY A 435 7.21 -11.04 3.41
CA GLY A 435 7.22 -11.98 4.53
C GLY A 435 5.86 -12.24 5.20
N SER A 436 4.75 -11.94 4.53
CA SER A 436 3.40 -12.22 5.06
C SER A 436 3.16 -13.72 5.21
N THR A 437 3.16 -14.21 6.45
CA THR A 437 3.15 -15.63 6.83
C THR A 437 1.88 -15.99 7.59
N ASN A 438 1.41 -17.24 7.43
CA ASN A 438 0.30 -17.87 8.15
C ASN A 438 -1.06 -17.23 7.88
N TYR A 439 -1.48 -17.21 6.62
CA TYR A 439 -2.77 -16.69 6.16
C TYR A 439 -3.70 -17.78 5.67
N GLU A 440 -4.99 -17.65 5.93
CA GLU A 440 -6.07 -18.44 5.32
C GLU A 440 -7.03 -17.47 4.61
N ILE A 441 -7.11 -17.57 3.29
CA ILE A 441 -7.88 -16.67 2.42
C ILE A 441 -8.96 -17.49 1.74
N THR A 442 -10.20 -17.38 2.24
CA THR A 442 -11.28 -18.29 1.84
C THR A 442 -12.59 -17.55 1.58
N ASN A 443 -13.34 -17.99 0.58
CA ASN A 443 -14.67 -17.46 0.26
C ASN A 443 -14.65 -15.94 -0.02
N ASN A 444 -13.63 -15.41 -0.66
CA ASN A 444 -13.57 -14.00 -1.00
C ASN A 444 -13.95 -13.77 -2.48
N LEU A 445 -14.55 -12.64 -2.74
CA LEU A 445 -14.84 -12.11 -4.07
C LEU A 445 -13.85 -10.97 -4.37
N LEU A 446 -12.89 -11.23 -5.27
CA LEU A 446 -11.85 -10.30 -5.69
C LEU A 446 -12.22 -9.73 -7.07
N LEU A 447 -12.64 -8.47 -7.13
CA LEU A 447 -13.22 -7.87 -8.34
C LEU A 447 -12.21 -7.06 -9.17
N GLY A 448 -11.10 -6.61 -8.57
CA GLY A 448 -10.16 -5.69 -9.17
C GLY A 448 -8.93 -6.36 -9.77
N ARG A 449 -7.80 -6.29 -9.09
CA ARG A 449 -6.49 -6.69 -9.63
C ARG A 449 -5.91 -7.94 -8.94
N GLY A 450 -6.74 -8.72 -8.27
CA GLY A 450 -6.42 -10.06 -7.80
C GLY A 450 -5.56 -10.14 -6.53
N LEU A 451 -4.86 -11.26 -6.39
CA LEU A 451 -4.13 -11.64 -5.20
C LEU A 451 -2.61 -11.67 -5.47
N LYS A 452 -1.85 -10.85 -4.77
CA LYS A 452 -0.38 -10.93 -4.75
C LYS A 452 0.09 -11.82 -3.62
N LEU A 453 0.97 -12.76 -3.94
CA LEU A 453 1.69 -13.58 -2.97
C LEU A 453 3.19 -13.36 -3.16
N ARG A 454 3.80 -12.70 -2.20
CA ARG A 454 5.24 -12.51 -2.15
C ARG A 454 5.86 -13.51 -1.16
N GLU A 455 7.11 -13.33 -0.76
CA GLU A 455 7.75 -14.26 0.18
C GLU A 455 6.96 -14.39 1.50
N GLY A 456 6.88 -15.60 2.02
CA GLY A 456 6.16 -15.96 3.24
C GLY A 456 5.89 -17.45 3.28
N PHE A 457 5.24 -17.92 4.34
CA PHE A 457 4.98 -19.34 4.58
C PHE A 457 3.50 -19.59 4.91
N ARG A 458 2.99 -20.73 4.48
CA ARG A 458 1.65 -21.23 4.81
C ARG A 458 0.54 -20.22 4.48
N ARG A 459 0.45 -19.81 3.21
CA ARG A 459 -0.71 -19.07 2.70
C ARG A 459 -1.67 -20.06 2.06
N ILE A 460 -2.84 -20.27 2.67
CA ILE A 460 -3.88 -21.21 2.23
C ILE A 460 -4.99 -20.41 1.55
N VAL A 461 -5.04 -20.48 0.23
CA VAL A 461 -6.00 -19.75 -0.60
C VAL A 461 -6.98 -20.72 -1.22
N ARG A 462 -8.22 -20.74 -0.75
CA ARG A 462 -9.23 -21.69 -1.21
C ARG A 462 -10.60 -21.06 -1.42
N ASN A 463 -11.32 -21.58 -2.42
CA ASN A 463 -12.72 -21.26 -2.63
C ASN A 463 -12.97 -19.75 -2.85
N ASN A 464 -12.07 -19.06 -3.52
CA ASN A 464 -12.23 -17.65 -3.87
C ASN A 464 -12.62 -17.49 -5.34
N ILE A 465 -13.22 -16.34 -5.66
CA ILE A 465 -13.50 -15.92 -7.03
C ILE A 465 -12.63 -14.71 -7.34
N ILE A 466 -11.75 -14.82 -8.36
CA ILE A 466 -10.81 -13.78 -8.77
C ILE A 466 -11.17 -13.36 -10.20
N VAL A 467 -11.78 -12.17 -10.34
CA VAL A 467 -12.51 -11.80 -11.57
C VAL A 467 -11.62 -11.15 -12.63
N ASN A 468 -11.09 -9.96 -12.38
CA ASN A 468 -10.40 -9.19 -13.42
C ASN A 468 -8.92 -9.52 -13.57
N ASN A 469 -8.33 -10.14 -12.60
CA ASN A 469 -6.94 -10.53 -12.59
C ASN A 469 -6.80 -11.91 -11.94
N GLY A 470 -5.60 -12.44 -11.92
CA GLY A 470 -5.33 -13.76 -11.35
C GLY A 470 -4.57 -13.69 -10.04
N MET A 471 -3.89 -14.76 -9.73
CA MET A 471 -2.85 -14.81 -8.73
C MET A 471 -1.55 -14.24 -9.28
N HIS A 472 -0.85 -13.47 -8.47
CA HIS A 472 0.44 -12.86 -8.78
C HIS A 472 1.53 -13.46 -7.89
N PRO A 473 2.17 -14.58 -8.27
CA PRO A 473 3.32 -15.09 -7.54
C PRO A 473 4.53 -14.19 -7.79
N HIS A 474 5.11 -13.63 -6.73
CA HIS A 474 6.28 -12.76 -6.82
C HIS A 474 7.56 -13.48 -6.43
N CYS A 475 7.85 -13.58 -5.15
CA CYS A 475 9.05 -14.22 -4.62
C CYS A 475 8.60 -15.37 -3.73
N TRP A 476 9.01 -16.60 -4.05
CA TRP A 476 8.60 -17.78 -3.30
C TRP A 476 9.79 -18.38 -2.56
N TYR A 477 9.56 -18.76 -1.31
CA TYR A 477 10.50 -19.60 -0.61
C TYR A 477 10.32 -21.06 -1.05
N PRO A 478 11.41 -21.80 -1.28
CA PRO A 478 11.33 -23.25 -1.29
C PRO A 478 10.66 -23.72 0.01
N SER A 479 9.76 -24.67 -0.07
CA SER A 479 9.01 -25.14 1.10
C SER A 479 8.13 -24.07 1.78
N SER A 480 7.58 -23.14 0.99
CA SER A 480 6.65 -22.12 1.51
C SER A 480 5.37 -22.70 2.11
N GLU A 481 5.05 -23.96 1.80
CA GLU A 481 3.81 -24.66 2.22
C GLU A 481 2.52 -23.96 1.75
N ASP A 482 2.61 -23.13 0.70
CA ASP A 482 1.47 -22.40 0.15
C ASP A 482 0.53 -23.34 -0.61
N ILE A 483 -0.76 -23.11 -0.44
CA ILE A 483 -1.84 -23.86 -1.08
C ILE A 483 -2.76 -22.90 -1.83
N PHE A 484 -3.04 -23.19 -3.09
CA PHE A 484 -3.97 -22.43 -3.92
C PHE A 484 -4.89 -23.41 -4.67
N THR A 485 -6.08 -23.67 -4.11
CA THR A 485 -6.98 -24.73 -4.61
C THR A 485 -8.44 -24.28 -4.62
N GLN A 486 -9.23 -24.89 -5.50
CA GLN A 486 -10.69 -24.70 -5.55
C GLN A 486 -11.10 -23.24 -5.80
N ASN A 487 -10.24 -22.45 -6.45
CA ASN A 487 -10.55 -21.06 -6.80
C ASN A 487 -11.10 -20.99 -8.23
N ILE A 488 -11.93 -19.99 -8.48
CA ILE A 488 -12.33 -19.58 -9.85
C ILE A 488 -11.40 -18.45 -10.25
N VAL A 489 -10.58 -18.67 -11.30
CA VAL A 489 -9.55 -17.73 -11.75
C VAL A 489 -9.89 -17.27 -13.17
N MET A 490 -10.35 -16.03 -13.29
CA MET A 490 -10.85 -15.52 -14.57
C MET A 490 -9.76 -14.90 -15.47
N ARG A 491 -8.53 -14.91 -15.03
CA ARG A 491 -7.34 -14.51 -15.78
C ARG A 491 -6.19 -15.48 -15.48
N PRO A 492 -5.23 -15.63 -16.41
CA PRO A 492 -4.03 -16.42 -16.13
C PRO A 492 -3.29 -15.89 -14.89
N TYR A 493 -2.50 -16.75 -14.25
CA TYR A 493 -1.54 -16.29 -13.25
C TYR A 493 -0.55 -15.32 -13.90
N LEU A 494 -0.18 -14.27 -13.16
CA LEU A 494 0.73 -13.23 -13.61
C LEU A 494 1.97 -13.20 -12.69
N PRO A 495 2.93 -14.13 -12.88
CA PRO A 495 4.17 -14.10 -12.11
C PRO A 495 4.94 -12.84 -12.46
N ALA A 496 5.56 -12.21 -11.47
CA ALA A 496 6.52 -11.16 -11.72
C ALA A 496 7.68 -11.69 -12.57
N ALA A 497 8.25 -10.85 -13.44
CA ALA A 497 9.40 -11.22 -14.28
C ALA A 497 10.62 -11.64 -13.45
N MET A 498 10.64 -11.24 -12.20
CA MET A 498 11.66 -11.58 -11.22
C MET A 498 11.39 -12.95 -10.57
N GLN A 499 12.24 -13.31 -9.67
CA GLN A 499 12.30 -14.64 -9.07
C GLN A 499 10.98 -15.04 -8.41
N THR A 500 10.47 -16.19 -8.83
CA THR A 500 9.42 -16.89 -8.09
C THR A 500 10.00 -17.76 -6.96
N ASP A 501 11.32 -17.99 -6.95
CA ASP A 501 12.04 -18.70 -5.88
C ASP A 501 13.29 -17.92 -5.47
N LEU A 502 13.46 -17.64 -4.17
CA LEU A 502 14.59 -16.84 -3.70
C LEU A 502 15.90 -17.63 -3.63
N TRP A 503 15.88 -18.94 -3.40
CA TRP A 503 17.10 -19.77 -3.30
C TRP A 503 16.92 -21.27 -3.49
N GLY A 504 15.87 -21.70 -4.14
CA GLY A 504 15.65 -23.10 -4.47
C GLY A 504 16.82 -23.72 -5.22
N LYS A 505 16.98 -25.04 -5.13
CA LYS A 505 17.87 -25.77 -6.02
C LYS A 505 17.36 -25.61 -7.46
N PRO A 506 18.22 -25.74 -8.49
CA PRO A 506 17.78 -25.66 -9.88
C PRO A 506 16.56 -26.53 -10.22
N GLU A 507 16.52 -27.74 -9.66
CA GLU A 507 15.43 -28.70 -9.82
C GLU A 507 14.12 -28.29 -9.12
N ASP A 508 14.19 -27.46 -8.08
CA ASP A 508 13.04 -26.99 -7.33
C ASP A 508 12.51 -25.64 -7.82
N ARG A 509 13.27 -24.94 -8.66
CA ARG A 509 12.95 -23.55 -9.12
C ARG A 509 11.65 -23.44 -9.92
N ASN A 510 11.16 -24.54 -10.44
CA ASN A 510 9.92 -24.58 -11.22
C ASN A 510 8.71 -25.03 -10.42
N LYS A 511 8.85 -25.28 -9.12
CA LYS A 511 7.72 -25.64 -8.26
C LYS A 511 7.20 -24.42 -7.52
N TRP A 512 5.92 -24.15 -7.69
CA TRP A 512 5.23 -23.10 -6.96
C TRP A 512 4.42 -23.68 -5.81
N GLY A 513 4.73 -23.29 -4.58
CA GLY A 513 4.01 -23.71 -3.39
C GLY A 513 4.02 -25.21 -3.13
N LYS A 514 3.17 -25.64 -2.22
CA LYS A 514 2.92 -27.03 -1.87
C LYS A 514 1.88 -27.68 -2.79
N GLU A 515 0.78 -26.96 -3.04
CA GLU A 515 -0.33 -27.43 -3.86
C GLU A 515 -1.02 -26.26 -4.55
N ILE A 516 -0.83 -26.14 -5.86
CA ILE A 516 -1.57 -25.20 -6.71
C ILE A 516 -2.29 -26.07 -7.74
N ASP A 517 -3.57 -26.40 -7.46
CA ASP A 517 -4.32 -27.37 -8.23
C ASP A 517 -5.84 -27.26 -8.02
N ARG A 518 -6.62 -27.98 -8.81
CA ARG A 518 -8.09 -28.02 -8.72
C ARG A 518 -8.73 -26.62 -8.77
N ASN A 519 -8.22 -25.74 -9.63
CA ASN A 519 -8.78 -24.43 -9.87
C ASN A 519 -9.59 -24.43 -11.18
N LEU A 520 -10.63 -23.62 -11.29
CA LEU A 520 -11.34 -23.38 -12.52
C LEU A 520 -10.74 -22.17 -13.25
N PHE A 521 -10.14 -22.41 -14.41
CA PHE A 521 -9.72 -21.35 -15.32
C PHE A 521 -10.85 -21.00 -16.29
N THR A 522 -11.15 -19.71 -16.42
CA THR A 522 -12.11 -19.24 -17.43
C THR A 522 -11.42 -18.72 -18.71
N THR A 523 -10.14 -19.03 -18.88
CA THR A 523 -9.29 -18.66 -20.01
C THR A 523 -9.13 -19.82 -20.98
N THR A 524 -7.92 -20.20 -21.38
CA THR A 524 -7.66 -21.25 -22.35
C THR A 524 -6.91 -22.42 -21.72
N GLU A 525 -7.03 -23.59 -22.36
CA GLU A 525 -6.23 -24.77 -21.96
C GLU A 525 -4.73 -24.50 -22.10
N ALA A 526 -4.33 -23.69 -23.08
CA ALA A 526 -2.94 -23.28 -23.25
C ALA A 526 -2.43 -22.45 -22.05
N ASP A 527 -3.28 -21.58 -21.47
CA ASP A 527 -2.95 -20.83 -20.26
C ASP A 527 -2.78 -21.75 -19.06
N ARG A 528 -3.66 -22.75 -18.90
CA ARG A 528 -3.55 -23.74 -17.82
C ARG A 528 -2.26 -24.55 -17.96
N ILE A 529 -1.98 -25.10 -19.13
CA ILE A 529 -0.81 -25.95 -19.41
C ILE A 529 0.50 -25.15 -19.22
N LYS A 530 0.52 -23.87 -19.52
CA LYS A 530 1.68 -23.00 -19.36
C LYS A 530 2.29 -23.09 -17.95
N PHE A 531 1.48 -23.33 -16.93
CA PHE A 531 1.92 -23.38 -15.54
C PHE A 531 2.23 -24.79 -15.05
N ALA A 532 1.94 -25.82 -15.84
CA ALA A 532 2.23 -27.22 -15.48
C ALA A 532 3.73 -27.47 -15.23
N ALA A 533 4.61 -26.76 -15.92
CA ALA A 533 6.06 -26.83 -15.70
C ALA A 533 6.48 -26.36 -14.30
N ASN A 534 5.62 -25.59 -13.62
CA ASN A 534 5.83 -25.17 -12.23
C ASN A 534 5.16 -26.11 -11.22
N GLY A 535 4.74 -27.31 -11.65
CA GLY A 535 4.05 -28.29 -10.81
C GLY A 535 2.62 -27.91 -10.45
N CYS A 536 1.98 -27.06 -11.27
CA CYS A 536 0.64 -26.51 -11.02
C CYS A 536 -0.43 -27.16 -11.89
N ASP A 537 -1.68 -27.18 -11.37
CA ASP A 537 -2.93 -27.30 -12.12
C ASP A 537 -3.08 -28.61 -12.94
N ALA A 538 -2.52 -29.72 -12.46
CA ALA A 538 -2.65 -31.02 -13.11
C ALA A 538 -4.12 -31.50 -13.16
N HIS A 539 -4.92 -31.17 -12.13
CA HIS A 539 -6.33 -31.56 -12.03
C HIS A 539 -7.28 -30.36 -12.06
N SER A 540 -6.79 -29.19 -12.49
CA SER A 540 -7.61 -27.99 -12.74
C SER A 540 -8.38 -28.15 -14.06
N LEU A 541 -9.49 -27.44 -14.17
CA LEU A 541 -10.36 -27.46 -15.36
C LEU A 541 -10.38 -26.08 -16.04
N VAL A 542 -10.71 -26.10 -17.32
CA VAL A 542 -11.01 -24.88 -18.09
C VAL A 542 -12.50 -24.89 -18.46
N GLY A 543 -13.20 -23.79 -18.20
CA GLY A 543 -14.62 -23.68 -18.53
C GLY A 543 -15.29 -22.43 -17.99
N GLU A 544 -16.55 -22.27 -18.37
CA GLU A 544 -17.38 -21.18 -17.89
C GLU A 544 -17.80 -21.41 -16.44
N PRO A 545 -17.71 -20.40 -15.56
CA PRO A 545 -18.09 -20.54 -14.17
C PRO A 545 -19.60 -20.61 -13.97
N MET A 546 -20.40 -20.17 -14.96
CA MET A 546 -21.87 -20.16 -14.92
C MET A 546 -22.44 -19.37 -13.76
N PHE A 547 -22.01 -18.13 -13.56
CA PHE A 547 -22.50 -17.26 -12.50
C PHE A 547 -24.01 -16.98 -12.59
N MET A 548 -24.64 -16.70 -11.44
CA MET A 548 -26.09 -16.41 -11.34
C MET A 548 -26.46 -15.07 -11.97
N ASP A 549 -25.93 -13.95 -11.46
CA ASP A 549 -26.13 -12.58 -11.95
C ASP A 549 -24.95 -11.68 -11.58
N PRO A 550 -23.80 -11.84 -12.24
CA PRO A 550 -22.58 -11.08 -11.91
C PRO A 550 -22.73 -9.57 -12.11
N ALA A 551 -23.65 -9.14 -13.00
CA ALA A 551 -23.91 -7.72 -13.22
C ALA A 551 -24.55 -7.04 -11.98
N LYS A 552 -25.20 -7.83 -11.11
CA LYS A 552 -25.75 -7.38 -9.83
C LYS A 552 -24.94 -7.83 -8.62
N GLY A 553 -23.75 -8.41 -8.85
CA GLY A 553 -22.85 -8.84 -7.79
C GLY A 553 -23.10 -10.26 -7.26
N ASP A 554 -24.00 -11.03 -7.90
CA ASP A 554 -24.22 -12.43 -7.55
C ASP A 554 -23.32 -13.34 -8.40
N PHE A 555 -22.14 -13.65 -7.85
CA PHE A 555 -21.14 -14.52 -8.45
C PHE A 555 -21.27 -15.97 -7.97
N ARG A 556 -22.36 -16.37 -7.32
CA ARG A 556 -22.63 -17.77 -7.05
C ARG A 556 -22.73 -18.55 -8.36
N VAL A 557 -22.22 -19.75 -8.38
CA VAL A 557 -22.26 -20.59 -9.57
C VAL A 557 -23.54 -21.43 -9.60
N LYS A 558 -24.07 -21.64 -10.81
CA LYS A 558 -25.25 -22.50 -11.07
C LYS A 558 -24.87 -23.97 -10.93
N GLU A 559 -25.88 -24.79 -10.73
CA GLU A 559 -25.75 -26.24 -10.85
C GLU A 559 -25.20 -26.63 -12.24
N GLY A 560 -24.29 -27.60 -12.27
CA GLY A 560 -23.58 -28.00 -13.49
C GLY A 560 -22.29 -27.25 -13.78
N SER A 561 -21.96 -26.19 -13.03
CA SER A 561 -20.65 -25.53 -13.15
C SER A 561 -19.50 -26.49 -12.87
N ALA A 562 -18.45 -26.43 -13.71
CA ALA A 562 -17.22 -27.17 -13.52
C ALA A 562 -16.52 -26.84 -12.19
N ALA A 563 -16.73 -25.65 -11.62
CA ALA A 563 -16.19 -25.28 -10.33
C ALA A 563 -16.67 -26.20 -9.20
N LEU A 564 -17.94 -26.64 -9.25
CA LEU A 564 -18.50 -27.55 -8.24
C LEU A 564 -17.84 -28.93 -8.28
N GLN A 565 -17.44 -29.41 -9.46
CA GLN A 565 -16.72 -30.68 -9.64
C GLN A 565 -15.32 -30.64 -9.00
N LEU A 566 -14.70 -29.45 -8.95
CA LEU A 566 -13.41 -29.21 -8.32
C LEU A 566 -13.51 -29.03 -6.79
N GLY A 567 -14.73 -29.04 -6.25
CA GLY A 567 -15.00 -28.87 -4.83
C GLY A 567 -15.23 -27.42 -4.38
N PHE A 568 -15.37 -26.47 -5.33
CA PHE A 568 -15.81 -25.11 -5.02
C PHE A 568 -17.21 -25.14 -4.41
N LYS A 569 -17.46 -24.24 -3.44
CA LYS A 569 -18.77 -24.12 -2.77
C LYS A 569 -19.22 -22.66 -2.82
N ASN A 570 -20.47 -22.44 -3.17
CA ASN A 570 -21.08 -21.12 -3.05
C ASN A 570 -21.03 -20.61 -1.61
N PHE A 571 -20.79 -19.32 -1.44
CA PHE A 571 -20.73 -18.65 -0.15
C PHE A 571 -21.65 -17.41 -0.14
N PRO A 572 -22.01 -16.88 1.03
CA PRO A 572 -22.88 -15.69 1.11
C PRO A 572 -22.26 -14.47 0.41
N MET A 573 -22.97 -13.89 -0.57
CA MET A 573 -22.51 -12.70 -1.32
C MET A 573 -23.40 -11.48 -1.10
N ASP A 574 -24.39 -11.60 -0.26
CA ASP A 574 -25.36 -10.56 0.13
C ASP A 574 -25.10 -9.97 1.52
N GLN A 575 -24.02 -10.43 2.18
CA GLN A 575 -23.70 -10.07 3.57
C GLN A 575 -22.46 -9.17 3.71
N PHE A 576 -21.90 -8.71 2.60
CA PHE A 576 -20.72 -7.84 2.62
C PHE A 576 -21.05 -6.43 3.13
N GLY A 577 -20.14 -5.87 3.94
CA GLY A 577 -20.21 -4.50 4.42
C GLY A 577 -21.15 -4.30 5.61
N VAL A 578 -21.46 -3.03 5.88
CA VAL A 578 -22.24 -2.60 7.03
C VAL A 578 -23.64 -3.21 7.06
N THR A 579 -24.12 -3.48 8.27
CA THR A 579 -25.38 -4.19 8.51
C THR A 579 -26.48 -3.28 9.05
N SER A 580 -26.12 -2.27 9.87
CA SER A 580 -27.08 -1.36 10.46
C SER A 580 -27.81 -0.52 9.41
N PRO A 581 -29.15 -0.32 9.54
CA PRO A 581 -29.93 0.46 8.58
C PRO A 581 -29.39 1.89 8.39
N ARG A 582 -28.90 2.51 9.45
CA ARG A 582 -28.31 3.86 9.42
C ARG A 582 -27.14 3.95 8.45
N LEU A 583 -26.22 3.02 8.55
CA LEU A 583 -25.01 3.02 7.71
C LEU A 583 -25.30 2.48 6.30
N LYS A 584 -26.15 1.45 6.17
CA LYS A 584 -26.59 0.95 4.86
C LYS A 584 -27.24 2.01 3.97
N ALA A 585 -27.99 2.94 4.57
CA ALA A 585 -28.66 4.00 3.83
C ALA A 585 -27.72 4.97 3.11
N ILE A 586 -26.45 5.06 3.56
CA ILE A 586 -25.45 5.98 3.04
C ILE A 586 -24.21 5.25 2.47
N ALA A 587 -24.05 3.97 2.76
CA ALA A 587 -22.95 3.17 2.24
C ALA A 587 -23.11 2.94 0.73
N ARG A 588 -21.98 3.01 0.02
CA ARG A 588 -21.91 2.64 -1.39
C ARG A 588 -21.53 1.16 -1.53
N VAL A 589 -21.77 0.63 -2.70
CA VAL A 589 -21.26 -0.67 -3.16
C VAL A 589 -20.32 -0.45 -4.35
N PRO A 590 -19.34 -1.32 -4.59
CA PRO A 590 -18.47 -1.19 -5.76
C PRO A 590 -19.23 -1.41 -7.07
N GLU A 591 -18.77 -0.80 -8.15
CA GLU A 591 -19.22 -1.15 -9.48
C GLU A 591 -18.77 -2.58 -9.82
N PHE A 592 -19.66 -3.38 -10.40
CA PHE A 592 -19.30 -4.73 -10.78
C PHE A 592 -18.66 -4.76 -12.16
N PRO A 593 -17.57 -5.52 -12.34
CA PRO A 593 -16.91 -5.63 -13.64
C PRO A 593 -17.83 -6.32 -14.65
N ARG A 594 -17.81 -5.85 -15.89
CA ARG A 594 -18.45 -6.56 -16.98
C ARG A 594 -17.65 -7.85 -17.25
N ILE A 595 -18.34 -8.97 -17.18
CA ILE A 595 -17.79 -10.26 -17.56
C ILE A 595 -18.14 -10.48 -19.04
N ASP A 596 -17.32 -9.96 -19.92
CA ASP A 596 -17.37 -10.34 -21.34
C ASP A 596 -16.65 -11.68 -21.46
N GLY A 597 -17.24 -12.65 -22.13
CA GLY A 597 -16.76 -14.04 -22.22
C GLY A 597 -15.24 -14.23 -22.36
N VAL A 598 -14.73 -15.42 -22.52
CA VAL A 598 -13.28 -15.76 -22.50
C VAL A 598 -12.43 -14.68 -23.18
N ARG A 599 -11.89 -13.75 -22.42
CA ARG A 599 -10.92 -12.78 -22.94
C ARG A 599 -9.58 -13.51 -23.05
N THR A 600 -9.16 -13.78 -24.28
CA THR A 600 -7.76 -14.10 -24.53
C THR A 600 -6.90 -12.98 -23.93
N ALA A 601 -6.00 -13.33 -23.02
CA ALA A 601 -5.02 -12.37 -22.50
C ALA A 601 -4.35 -11.71 -23.71
N ARG A 602 -4.27 -10.37 -23.74
CA ARG A 602 -3.36 -9.70 -24.68
C ARG A 602 -1.98 -10.28 -24.43
N SER A 603 -1.48 -11.01 -25.41
CA SER A 603 -0.21 -11.71 -25.29
C SER A 603 0.89 -10.72 -24.86
N PRO A 604 1.67 -11.00 -23.84
CA PRO A 604 2.90 -10.24 -23.56
C PRO A 604 3.83 -10.19 -24.78
N ALA A 605 3.68 -11.14 -25.72
CA ALA A 605 4.44 -11.20 -26.95
C ALA A 605 4.26 -9.99 -27.88
N GLU A 606 3.12 -9.26 -27.81
CA GLU A 606 2.92 -8.06 -28.63
C GLU A 606 3.81 -6.88 -28.25
N LYS A 607 4.43 -6.89 -27.08
CA LYS A 607 5.31 -5.81 -26.60
C LYS A 607 6.81 -6.15 -26.67
N LEU A 608 7.15 -7.37 -27.07
CA LEU A 608 8.57 -7.79 -27.15
C LEU A 608 9.27 -7.12 -28.34
N ARG A 609 10.48 -6.63 -28.09
CA ARG A 609 11.39 -6.10 -29.12
C ARG A 609 12.69 -6.87 -29.13
N ASP A 610 13.18 -7.21 -30.31
CA ASP A 610 14.45 -7.87 -30.49
C ASP A 610 15.62 -6.90 -30.36
N TRP A 611 16.63 -7.30 -29.60
CA TRP A 611 17.92 -6.63 -29.54
C TRP A 611 19.05 -7.65 -29.35
N GLN A 612 19.89 -7.77 -30.32
CA GLN A 612 21.05 -8.67 -30.29
C GLN A 612 20.71 -10.14 -29.93
N GLY A 613 19.52 -10.59 -30.37
CA GLY A 613 18.99 -11.93 -30.06
C GLY A 613 18.40 -12.08 -28.65
N ALA A 614 18.30 -11.02 -27.88
CA ALA A 614 17.50 -10.96 -26.67
C ALA A 614 16.13 -10.35 -26.95
N LYS A 615 15.11 -10.73 -26.18
CA LYS A 615 13.77 -10.15 -26.19
C LYS A 615 13.63 -9.17 -25.04
N LEU A 616 13.26 -7.96 -25.34
CA LEU A 616 13.15 -6.85 -24.40
C LEU A 616 11.70 -6.34 -24.33
N ARG A 617 11.27 -5.86 -23.17
CA ARG A 617 10.01 -5.13 -22.96
C ARG A 617 10.14 -4.11 -21.85
N GLU A 618 9.15 -3.30 -21.66
CA GLU A 618 9.00 -2.44 -20.49
C GLU A 618 8.50 -3.26 -19.30
N LEU A 619 8.76 -2.78 -18.08
CA LEU A 619 8.17 -3.36 -16.87
C LEU A 619 6.68 -3.09 -16.81
N GLU A 620 5.93 -4.04 -16.30
CA GLU A 620 4.55 -3.83 -15.87
C GLU A 620 4.51 -3.30 -14.44
N GLU A 621 3.47 -2.53 -14.09
CA GLU A 621 3.33 -1.88 -12.78
C GLU A 621 3.63 -2.81 -11.59
N MET A 622 3.19 -4.07 -11.69
CA MET A 622 3.37 -5.07 -10.63
C MET A 622 4.81 -5.57 -10.45
N GLU A 623 5.64 -5.38 -11.46
CA GLU A 623 7.02 -5.86 -11.44
C GLU A 623 7.94 -4.89 -10.71
N PHE A 624 7.56 -3.61 -10.59
CA PHE A 624 8.32 -2.63 -9.82
C PHE A 624 8.42 -3.02 -8.35
N SER A 625 7.30 -3.51 -7.78
CA SER A 625 7.29 -4.05 -6.43
C SER A 625 8.24 -5.23 -6.26
N ALA A 626 8.18 -6.20 -7.18
CA ALA A 626 9.06 -7.37 -7.13
C ALA A 626 10.54 -7.02 -7.24
N LEU A 627 10.86 -5.92 -7.92
CA LEU A 627 12.22 -5.39 -8.07
C LEU A 627 12.67 -4.50 -6.91
N GLN A 628 11.75 -4.12 -6.02
CA GLN A 628 11.98 -3.12 -4.97
C GLN A 628 12.44 -1.75 -5.51
N ILE A 629 12.01 -1.39 -6.70
CA ILE A 629 12.31 -0.13 -7.36
C ILE A 629 11.06 0.73 -7.47
N SER A 630 11.26 2.04 -7.60
CA SER A 630 10.16 2.97 -7.78
C SER A 630 9.53 2.87 -9.16
N GLU A 631 8.23 3.06 -9.29
CA GLU A 631 7.55 3.23 -10.59
C GLU A 631 8.11 4.42 -11.39
N SER A 632 8.79 5.35 -10.74
CA SER A 632 9.51 6.44 -11.40
C SER A 632 10.80 5.98 -12.07
N ASP A 633 11.37 4.84 -11.65
CA ASP A 633 12.59 4.27 -12.21
C ASP A 633 12.26 3.55 -13.52
N LYS A 634 12.25 4.31 -14.59
CA LYS A 634 12.00 3.79 -15.95
C LYS A 634 13.15 2.95 -16.45
N GLY A 635 12.87 2.05 -17.39
CA GLY A 635 13.90 1.18 -17.98
C GLY A 635 13.31 0.05 -18.81
N VAL A 636 14.16 -0.93 -19.13
CA VAL A 636 13.82 -2.05 -20.01
C VAL A 636 14.21 -3.36 -19.34
N ILE A 637 13.29 -4.31 -19.29
CA ILE A 637 13.56 -5.67 -18.79
C ILE A 637 13.92 -6.62 -19.93
N VAL A 638 14.93 -7.44 -19.70
CA VAL A 638 15.31 -8.54 -20.58
C VAL A 638 14.41 -9.74 -20.27
N ALA A 639 13.38 -9.93 -21.11
CA ALA A 639 12.43 -11.04 -20.94
C ALA A 639 13.10 -12.39 -21.27
N GLU A 640 13.86 -12.42 -22.38
CA GLU A 640 14.56 -13.62 -22.83
C GLU A 640 15.96 -13.25 -23.32
N CYS A 641 16.95 -14.10 -23.05
CA CYS A 641 18.32 -13.93 -23.53
C CYS A 641 18.96 -15.30 -23.74
N PRO A 642 18.77 -15.91 -24.93
CA PRO A 642 19.34 -17.21 -25.25
C PRO A 642 20.87 -17.23 -25.09
N ALA A 643 21.42 -18.32 -24.58
CA ALA A 643 22.87 -18.43 -24.30
C ALA A 643 23.76 -18.27 -25.53
N ASN A 644 23.24 -18.55 -26.73
CA ASN A 644 23.92 -18.36 -28.00
C ASN A 644 23.75 -16.94 -28.57
N SER A 645 22.92 -16.09 -27.99
CA SER A 645 22.69 -14.72 -28.48
C SER A 645 23.91 -13.81 -28.30
N ALA A 646 24.01 -12.77 -29.14
CA ALA A 646 25.05 -11.76 -28.99
C ALA A 646 24.91 -10.99 -27.67
N ALA A 647 23.67 -10.68 -27.25
CA ALA A 647 23.38 -10.06 -25.97
C ALA A 647 23.93 -10.87 -24.79
N TYR A 648 23.76 -12.19 -24.78
CA TYR A 648 24.27 -13.06 -23.72
C TYR A 648 25.79 -13.07 -23.67
N LYS A 649 26.45 -13.07 -24.84
CA LYS A 649 27.93 -13.01 -24.96
C LYS A 649 28.49 -11.66 -24.46
N MET A 650 27.72 -10.58 -24.57
CA MET A 650 28.03 -9.26 -24.00
C MET A 650 27.80 -9.18 -22.49
N GLY A 651 27.33 -10.25 -21.84
CA GLY A 651 27.10 -10.27 -20.40
C GLY A 651 25.68 -9.99 -19.96
N ILE A 652 24.75 -9.70 -20.86
CA ILE A 652 23.30 -9.53 -20.56
C ILE A 652 22.71 -10.89 -20.19
N ARG A 653 21.75 -10.88 -19.28
CA ARG A 653 21.07 -12.09 -18.80
C ARG A 653 19.55 -11.90 -18.80
N PRO A 654 18.78 -12.97 -18.86
CA PRO A 654 17.34 -12.90 -18.61
C PRO A 654 17.08 -12.27 -17.24
N LYS A 655 16.05 -11.44 -17.14
CA LYS A 655 15.63 -10.71 -15.94
C LYS A 655 16.56 -9.54 -15.54
N ASP A 656 17.51 -9.14 -16.37
CA ASP A 656 18.21 -7.88 -16.19
C ASP A 656 17.25 -6.72 -16.41
N PHE A 657 17.18 -5.78 -15.48
CA PHE A 657 16.46 -4.52 -15.66
C PHE A 657 17.44 -3.40 -15.97
N ILE A 658 17.42 -2.92 -17.20
CA ILE A 658 18.36 -1.92 -17.72
C ILE A 658 17.79 -0.52 -17.50
N GLN A 659 18.49 0.33 -16.77
CA GLN A 659 18.06 1.67 -16.39
C GLN A 659 18.74 2.80 -17.17
N SER A 660 19.98 2.60 -17.58
CA SER A 660 20.69 3.62 -18.36
C SER A 660 21.72 3.03 -19.31
N VAL A 661 22.03 3.79 -20.37
CA VAL A 661 23.11 3.53 -21.32
C VAL A 661 24.00 4.77 -21.39
N ASP A 662 25.29 4.61 -21.19
CA ASP A 662 26.29 5.71 -21.15
C ASP A 662 25.87 6.88 -20.24
N GLY A 663 25.28 6.57 -19.09
CA GLY A 663 24.79 7.54 -18.11
C GLY A 663 23.46 8.22 -18.46
N ARG A 664 22.88 7.95 -19.63
CA ARG A 664 21.56 8.47 -20.02
C ARG A 664 20.47 7.54 -19.49
N ALA A 665 19.61 8.04 -18.63
CA ALA A 665 18.47 7.30 -18.11
C ALA A 665 17.48 6.94 -19.24
N LEU A 666 16.94 5.73 -19.18
CA LEU A 666 15.97 5.22 -20.14
C LEU A 666 14.54 5.48 -19.63
N ARG A 667 13.68 5.99 -20.47
CA ARG A 667 12.26 6.19 -20.17
C ARG A 667 11.39 5.06 -20.71
N ASN A 668 11.84 4.41 -21.78
CA ASN A 668 11.13 3.37 -22.49
C ASN A 668 12.09 2.55 -23.37
N ILE A 669 11.55 1.52 -24.03
CA ILE A 669 12.32 0.66 -24.92
C ILE A 669 12.86 1.40 -26.17
N GLY A 670 12.16 2.43 -26.64
CA GLY A 670 12.63 3.26 -27.75
C GLY A 670 13.90 4.01 -27.41
N ASP A 671 14.02 4.55 -26.18
CA ASP A 671 15.24 5.20 -25.69
C ASP A 671 16.44 4.21 -25.68
N PHE A 672 16.21 2.97 -25.24
CA PHE A 672 17.22 1.92 -25.25
C PHE A 672 17.68 1.56 -26.67
N LEU A 673 16.73 1.28 -27.55
CA LEU A 673 17.01 0.94 -28.95
C LEU A 673 17.71 2.11 -29.67
N GLY A 674 17.28 3.34 -29.42
CA GLY A 674 17.95 4.55 -29.94
C GLY A 674 19.38 4.73 -29.43
N ALA A 675 19.61 4.52 -28.13
CA ALA A 675 20.93 4.62 -27.54
C ALA A 675 21.88 3.52 -28.04
N THR A 676 21.35 2.38 -28.42
CA THR A 676 22.10 1.21 -28.90
C THR A 676 22.09 1.05 -30.43
N SER A 677 21.35 1.87 -31.19
CA SER A 677 21.23 1.76 -32.66
C SER A 677 22.47 2.19 -33.43
N ALA A 678 23.37 2.97 -32.84
CA ALA A 678 24.61 3.43 -33.49
C ALA A 678 25.73 2.35 -33.52
N LEU A 679 25.34 1.10 -33.72
CA LEU A 679 26.26 -0.07 -33.66
C LEU A 679 27.04 -0.36 -34.95
N SER A 680 27.15 0.59 -35.87
CA SER A 680 27.90 0.41 -37.12
C SER A 680 29.43 0.49 -36.95
N SER A 681 29.92 0.78 -35.76
CA SER A 681 31.37 0.75 -35.43
C SER A 681 31.61 0.11 -34.06
N GLU A 682 32.78 -0.45 -33.85
CA GLU A 682 33.18 -0.97 -32.55
C GLU A 682 33.15 0.16 -31.50
N ARG A 683 32.21 0.02 -30.53
CA ARG A 683 31.99 1.04 -29.49
C ARG A 683 31.93 0.37 -28.13
N LYS A 684 32.56 0.98 -27.12
CA LYS A 684 32.37 0.63 -25.72
C LYS A 684 31.19 1.41 -25.19
N MET A 685 30.26 0.72 -24.52
CA MET A 685 29.12 1.32 -23.86
C MET A 685 29.03 0.83 -22.43
N LYS A 686 28.56 1.70 -21.55
CA LYS A 686 28.27 1.37 -20.14
C LYS A 686 26.76 1.20 -19.96
N ILE A 687 26.33 -0.01 -19.59
CA ILE A 687 24.94 -0.32 -19.29
C ILE A 687 24.82 -0.46 -17.77
N LYS A 688 24.03 0.43 -17.16
CA LYS A 688 23.64 0.32 -15.75
C LYS A 688 22.36 -0.51 -15.66
N LEU A 689 22.36 -1.54 -14.85
CA LEU A 689 21.25 -2.47 -14.70
C LEU A 689 21.13 -3.02 -13.29
N TRP A 690 19.94 -3.57 -12.98
CA TRP A 690 19.67 -4.39 -11.81
C TRP A 690 19.67 -5.86 -12.20
N ARG A 691 20.38 -6.67 -11.44
CA ARG A 691 20.41 -8.13 -11.55
C ARG A 691 20.36 -8.75 -10.17
N ALA A 692 19.40 -9.62 -9.91
CA ALA A 692 19.22 -10.25 -8.60
C ALA A 692 19.21 -9.22 -7.46
N GLN A 693 18.43 -8.16 -7.63
CA GLN A 693 18.24 -7.05 -6.66
C GLN A 693 19.54 -6.27 -6.32
N LYS A 694 20.53 -6.32 -7.20
CA LYS A 694 21.76 -5.53 -7.07
C LYS A 694 21.97 -4.67 -8.30
N GLU A 695 22.28 -3.41 -8.04
CA GLU A 695 22.74 -2.51 -9.09
C GLU A 695 24.14 -2.92 -9.57
N MET A 696 24.34 -2.93 -10.88
CA MET A 696 25.64 -3.19 -11.49
C MET A 696 25.80 -2.43 -12.80
N THR A 697 27.03 -2.21 -13.21
CA THR A 697 27.36 -1.64 -14.50
C THR A 697 28.13 -2.66 -15.33
N LEU A 698 27.65 -2.91 -16.54
CA LEU A 698 28.34 -3.72 -17.54
C LEU A 698 29.03 -2.81 -18.56
N GLU A 699 30.29 -3.07 -18.88
CA GLU A 699 30.92 -2.51 -20.06
C GLU A 699 30.77 -3.51 -21.20
N ILE A 700 30.03 -3.13 -22.24
CA ILE A 700 29.84 -3.96 -23.43
C ILE A 700 30.61 -3.38 -24.62
N ILE A 701 31.13 -4.25 -25.46
CA ILE A 701 31.77 -3.88 -26.72
C ILE A 701 30.84 -4.39 -27.84
N THR A 702 30.40 -3.50 -28.69
CA THR A 702 29.58 -3.84 -29.84
C THR A 702 30.50 -4.08 -31.04
N ASN A 703 30.43 -5.27 -31.62
CA ASN A 703 31.16 -5.58 -32.85
C ASN A 703 30.28 -5.13 -34.03
N GLY A 704 30.77 -4.20 -34.83
CA GLY A 704 30.08 -3.53 -35.93
C GLY A 704 29.68 -4.42 -37.14
N LYS A 705 29.07 -5.59 -36.88
CA LYS A 705 28.45 -6.38 -37.96
C LYS A 705 26.94 -6.23 -37.90
N ASP A 706 26.39 -5.66 -38.97
CA ASP A 706 24.96 -5.62 -39.22
C ASP A 706 24.42 -7.07 -39.36
N PRO A 707 23.53 -7.52 -38.43
CA PRO A 707 22.99 -8.87 -38.49
C PRO A 707 22.00 -9.08 -39.66
N THR A 708 21.73 -8.07 -40.46
CA THR A 708 20.80 -8.14 -41.60
C THR A 708 21.49 -8.31 -42.96
N LYS A 709 22.83 -8.38 -42.98
CA LYS A 709 23.60 -8.71 -44.21
C LYS A 709 24.31 -10.04 -44.03
N PRO A 710 24.17 -10.96 -45.03
CA PRO A 710 24.77 -12.29 -45.05
C PRO A 710 26.31 -12.26 -45.01
#